data_52a97ea04229039fb46e138e4372094a
#
_entry.id   52a97ea04229039fb46e138e4372094a
#
_cell.length_a   1.000
_cell.length_b   1.000
_cell.length_c   1.000
_cell.angle_alpha   90.00
_cell.angle_beta   90.00
_cell.angle_gamma   90.00
#
_symmetry.space_group_name_H-M   'P 1'
#
loop_
_entity.id
_entity.type
_entity.pdbx_description
1 polymer ?
#
loop_
_entity_poly.entity_id
_entity_poly.type
_entity_poly.pdbx_seq_one_letter_code
_entity_poly.pdbx_strand_id
1 'polypeptide(L)'
;MSTYRQELKSRFATLGIVIVVVLTALLLRLWMMQVLTSDSFAALAENNRVREISLDAPRGRIYDRNGVELVTNRSALAVSIDPSHEDVRALLNRSRNADTADDPTRRELDDIFGEVAAMLEMTPGEVFERVADVKQEALRPRVIALDAPMDVVGQLLERQTDFPWVRVEEIAVREYPNGSIGAHLLGYTGAISESEYARSDVYAGYELGDTVGKTGAERQFESVLQGDKGWRRIEVNASGRPQGTLEEQPARPGNDIRLTIDIEVQRVAEEQLAAAIAEARRQGYTSTKAGAAVVLDVATGEVIAMASAPTYDPSAFLGGISTAEWEALNAKSSEYPLNNRAIMAAYPPASTFKVVTALAGLETGIASEGSTYVCTGTWTEMGKQWPKRCWKRTGHGTLSLRAGMKHSCDTVFYEIGYELYKRKAEELQAEARAFGLGRKTGIDLPGEVAGRIPDAEWKKEFNRNYPEYQMWLPGDTVNMAIGQGDTLASPLQMAALYAGIANDGTVMRPHVLEAVLDSSGAVVREVEPEVFAASGASEASLGVIGRSLVDVTRDGTAKGAFSGFGIPVAGKTGTAEVKGKDDYAVFCAYAPADAPRYAVAVLVEQGGHGGSVTGPAARNILAQLLGRPIVTIRTTDLSR
;
A
#
# COMPACT_ATOMS: atom_id res chain seq x y z
N MET A 1 -80.43 -12.45 61.91
CA MET A 1 -80.45 -12.42 60.42
C MET A 1 -80.16 -11.03 59.79
N SER A 2 -80.30 -9.95 60.56
CA SER A 2 -80.12 -8.57 60.03
C SER A 2 -78.67 -8.16 59.80
N THR A 3 -77.72 -8.53 60.68
CA THR A 3 -76.29 -8.19 60.64
C THR A 3 -75.58 -8.87 59.49
N TYR A 4 -75.89 -10.12 59.15
CA TYR A 4 -75.23 -10.86 58.05
C TYR A 4 -75.61 -10.31 56.67
N ARG A 5 -76.84 -9.80 56.51
CA ARG A 5 -77.27 -9.13 55.27
C ARG A 5 -76.54 -7.76 55.05
N GLN A 6 -76.21 -7.09 56.12
CA GLN A 6 -75.56 -5.81 56.06
C GLN A 6 -74.06 -5.95 55.74
N GLU A 7 -73.38 -6.97 56.27
CA GLU A 7 -71.99 -7.32 55.91
C GLU A 7 -71.86 -7.80 54.45
N LEU A 8 -72.86 -8.59 53.96
CA LEU A 8 -72.85 -9.00 52.57
C LEU A 8 -73.02 -7.80 51.61
N LYS A 9 -73.91 -6.86 51.92
CA LYS A 9 -74.10 -5.65 51.11
C LYS A 9 -72.81 -4.76 51.07
N SER A 10 -72.07 -4.63 52.17
CA SER A 10 -70.86 -3.86 52.22
C SER A 10 -69.74 -4.55 51.41
N ARG A 11 -69.60 -5.87 51.47
CA ARG A 11 -68.65 -6.65 50.70
C ARG A 11 -68.94 -6.56 49.18
N PHE A 12 -70.21 -6.65 48.78
CA PHE A 12 -70.55 -6.45 47.37
C PHE A 12 -70.37 -5.00 46.89
N ALA A 13 -70.61 -4.01 47.74
CA ALA A 13 -70.37 -2.62 47.44
C ALA A 13 -68.81 -2.35 47.28
N THR A 14 -68.03 -2.92 48.18
CA THR A 14 -66.57 -2.84 48.07
C THR A 14 -66.03 -3.51 46.81
N LEU A 15 -66.53 -4.73 46.48
CA LEU A 15 -66.17 -5.43 45.27
C LEU A 15 -66.62 -4.64 44.03
N GLY A 16 -67.81 -4.04 44.04
CA GLY A 16 -68.28 -3.17 42.96
C GLY A 16 -67.41 -1.95 42.75
N ILE A 17 -66.95 -1.29 43.84
CA ILE A 17 -66.02 -0.16 43.77
C ILE A 17 -64.67 -0.59 43.18
N VAL A 18 -64.13 -1.73 43.62
CA VAL A 18 -62.83 -2.26 43.07
C VAL A 18 -62.99 -2.55 41.59
N ILE A 19 -64.07 -3.17 41.14
CA ILE A 19 -64.35 -3.45 39.72
C ILE A 19 -64.43 -2.14 38.91
N VAL A 20 -65.15 -1.12 39.42
CA VAL A 20 -65.26 0.19 38.74
C VAL A 20 -63.88 0.88 38.65
N VAL A 21 -63.07 0.86 39.71
CA VAL A 21 -61.71 1.45 39.71
C VAL A 21 -60.83 0.75 38.72
N VAL A 22 -60.85 -0.60 38.68
CA VAL A 22 -60.03 -1.37 37.69
C VAL A 22 -60.52 -1.08 36.26
N LEU A 23 -61.83 -1.07 36.00
CA LEU A 23 -62.36 -0.74 34.69
C LEU A 23 -62.02 0.69 34.26
N THR A 24 -62.11 1.65 35.18
CA THR A 24 -61.73 3.05 34.89
C THR A 24 -60.25 3.18 34.61
N ALA A 25 -59.37 2.50 35.36
CA ALA A 25 -57.97 2.45 35.11
C ALA A 25 -57.62 1.83 33.74
N LEU A 26 -58.32 0.75 33.38
CA LEU A 26 -58.16 0.11 32.07
C LEU A 26 -58.66 1.02 30.92
N LEU A 27 -59.78 1.69 31.10
CA LEU A 27 -60.31 2.66 30.11
C LEU A 27 -59.39 3.88 29.95
N LEU A 28 -58.88 4.42 31.05
CA LEU A 28 -57.89 5.50 31.03
C LEU A 28 -56.61 5.07 30.33
N ARG A 29 -56.13 3.87 30.61
CA ARG A 29 -54.94 3.32 29.92
C ARG A 29 -55.21 3.11 28.43
N LEU A 30 -56.37 2.59 28.08
CA LEU A 30 -56.76 2.41 26.68
C LEU A 30 -56.88 3.75 25.95
N TRP A 31 -57.51 4.75 26.59
CA TRP A 31 -57.61 6.11 26.07
C TRP A 31 -56.24 6.75 25.91
N MET A 32 -55.34 6.61 26.89
CA MET A 32 -53.96 7.10 26.81
C MET A 32 -53.20 6.47 25.64
N MET A 33 -53.37 5.15 25.45
CA MET A 33 -52.71 4.45 24.32
C MET A 33 -53.30 4.85 22.96
N GLN A 34 -54.63 5.09 22.88
CA GLN A 34 -55.28 5.39 21.61
C GLN A 34 -55.27 6.86 21.22
N VAL A 35 -55.14 7.79 22.18
CA VAL A 35 -55.24 9.24 21.94
C VAL A 35 -53.91 9.95 22.17
N LEU A 36 -53.21 9.69 23.27
CA LEU A 36 -51.99 10.41 23.61
C LEU A 36 -50.71 9.77 23.03
N THR A 37 -50.68 8.46 22.83
CA THR A 37 -49.50 7.74 22.33
C THR A 37 -49.76 7.03 21.00
N SER A 38 -50.92 7.31 20.36
CA SER A 38 -51.31 6.74 19.07
C SER A 38 -50.25 6.92 18.01
N ASP A 39 -49.75 8.15 17.86
CA ASP A 39 -48.76 8.49 16.84
C ASP A 39 -47.43 7.77 17.08
N SER A 40 -47.03 7.62 18.35
CA SER A 40 -45.79 6.89 18.69
C SER A 40 -45.93 5.39 18.45
N PHE A 41 -47.11 4.80 18.74
CA PHE A 41 -47.35 3.39 18.42
C PHE A 41 -47.59 3.15 16.93
N ALA A 42 -48.18 4.10 16.21
CA ALA A 42 -48.27 4.04 14.76
C ALA A 42 -46.89 4.11 14.11
N ALA A 43 -46.00 5.00 14.57
CA ALA A 43 -44.60 5.08 14.12
C ALA A 43 -43.78 3.81 14.44
N LEU A 44 -43.97 3.22 15.63
CA LEU A 44 -43.36 1.94 15.99
C LEU A 44 -43.89 0.78 15.13
N ALA A 45 -45.18 0.78 14.81
CA ALA A 45 -45.79 -0.24 13.94
C ALA A 45 -45.28 -0.09 12.50
N GLU A 46 -45.13 1.14 12.00
CA GLU A 46 -44.58 1.44 10.69
C GLU A 46 -43.10 1.02 10.62
N ASN A 47 -42.30 1.38 11.62
CA ASN A 47 -40.88 0.97 11.71
C ASN A 47 -40.70 -0.55 11.83
N ASN A 48 -41.65 -1.27 12.41
CA ASN A 48 -41.66 -2.73 12.46
C ASN A 48 -42.08 -3.38 11.14
N ARG A 49 -42.83 -2.66 10.30
CA ARG A 49 -43.37 -3.13 9.03
C ARG A 49 -42.46 -2.81 7.84
N VAL A 50 -41.75 -1.69 7.92
CA VAL A 50 -40.86 -1.23 6.86
C VAL A 50 -39.41 -1.46 7.28
N ARG A 51 -38.61 -2.07 6.40
CA ARG A 51 -37.15 -2.20 6.55
C ARG A 51 -36.44 -1.54 5.39
N GLU A 52 -35.38 -0.85 5.69
CA GLU A 52 -34.48 -0.30 4.71
C GLU A 52 -33.28 -1.25 4.55
N ILE A 53 -33.01 -1.66 3.30
CA ILE A 53 -31.87 -2.48 2.91
C ILE A 53 -30.94 -1.59 2.14
N SER A 54 -29.69 -1.50 2.58
CA SER A 54 -28.62 -0.78 1.89
C SER A 54 -28.26 -1.51 0.59
N LEU A 55 -28.09 -0.77 -0.50
CA LEU A 55 -27.64 -1.26 -1.80
C LEU A 55 -26.24 -0.73 -2.05
N ASP A 56 -25.27 -1.63 -2.14
CA ASP A 56 -23.88 -1.26 -2.37
C ASP A 56 -23.69 -0.62 -3.75
N ALA A 57 -22.88 0.42 -3.81
CA ALA A 57 -22.52 1.07 -5.06
C ALA A 57 -21.35 0.33 -5.74
N PRO A 58 -21.37 0.20 -7.08
CA PRO A 58 -20.18 -0.20 -7.81
C PRO A 58 -19.04 0.79 -7.55
N ARG A 59 -17.85 0.28 -7.24
CA ARG A 59 -16.66 1.13 -7.06
C ARG A 59 -16.22 1.72 -8.40
N GLY A 60 -15.67 2.92 -8.38
CA GLY A 60 -15.02 3.53 -9.54
C GLY A 60 -13.89 2.65 -10.08
N ARG A 61 -13.64 2.71 -11.38
CA ARG A 61 -12.57 1.99 -12.06
C ARG A 61 -11.24 2.72 -11.90
N ILE A 62 -10.16 2.00 -12.08
CA ILE A 62 -8.80 2.54 -12.07
C ILE A 62 -8.18 2.30 -13.43
N TYR A 63 -7.74 3.36 -14.08
CA TYR A 63 -7.09 3.33 -15.39
C TYR A 63 -5.61 3.69 -15.29
N ASP A 64 -4.82 3.20 -16.22
CA ASP A 64 -3.49 3.74 -16.46
C ASP A 64 -3.56 5.07 -17.23
N ARG A 65 -2.41 5.73 -17.43
CA ARG A 65 -2.31 7.00 -18.17
C ARG A 65 -2.80 6.93 -19.64
N ASN A 66 -2.82 5.73 -20.22
CA ASN A 66 -3.22 5.47 -21.59
C ASN A 66 -4.70 5.04 -21.69
N GLY A 67 -5.43 4.99 -20.56
CA GLY A 67 -6.82 4.56 -20.50
C GLY A 67 -7.01 3.04 -20.45
N VAL A 68 -5.96 2.27 -20.16
CA VAL A 68 -6.06 0.81 -19.97
C VAL A 68 -6.65 0.55 -18.58
N GLU A 69 -7.66 -0.31 -18.49
CA GLU A 69 -8.26 -0.70 -17.21
C GLU A 69 -7.26 -1.51 -16.37
N LEU A 70 -6.89 -0.97 -15.21
CA LEU A 70 -6.03 -1.62 -14.21
C LEU A 70 -6.86 -2.38 -13.19
N VAL A 71 -7.97 -1.78 -12.76
CA VAL A 71 -8.93 -2.38 -11.83
C VAL A 71 -10.34 -1.99 -12.28
N THR A 72 -11.20 -3.00 -12.41
CA THR A 72 -12.58 -2.83 -12.87
C THR A 72 -13.56 -3.58 -11.95
N ASN A 73 -14.83 -3.64 -12.33
CA ASN A 73 -15.82 -4.46 -11.67
C ASN A 73 -16.43 -5.40 -12.70
N ARG A 74 -16.65 -6.64 -12.29
CA ARG A 74 -17.43 -7.59 -13.07
C ARG A 74 -18.67 -8.03 -12.30
N SER A 75 -19.70 -8.41 -13.00
CA SER A 75 -20.84 -9.06 -12.38
C SER A 75 -20.48 -10.48 -11.97
N ALA A 76 -20.88 -10.86 -10.76
CA ALA A 76 -20.69 -12.20 -10.25
C ALA A 76 -21.92 -12.65 -9.44
N LEU A 77 -22.19 -13.94 -9.47
CA LEU A 77 -23.27 -14.53 -8.68
C LEU A 77 -22.72 -14.86 -7.28
N ALA A 78 -23.25 -14.18 -6.29
CA ALA A 78 -22.94 -14.43 -4.88
C ALA A 78 -24.01 -15.31 -4.25
N VAL A 79 -23.58 -16.33 -3.52
CA VAL A 79 -24.43 -17.12 -2.64
C VAL A 79 -24.32 -16.53 -1.25
N SER A 80 -25.45 -16.10 -0.70
CA SER A 80 -25.55 -15.53 0.64
C SER A 80 -26.56 -16.28 1.51
N ILE A 81 -26.37 -16.22 2.82
CA ILE A 81 -27.25 -16.81 3.82
C ILE A 81 -27.95 -15.69 4.60
N ASP A 82 -29.25 -15.80 4.74
CA ASP A 82 -30.06 -14.90 5.55
C ASP A 82 -29.95 -15.27 7.05
N PRO A 83 -29.22 -14.49 7.86
CA PRO A 83 -29.02 -14.79 9.28
C PRO A 83 -30.28 -14.59 10.12
N SER A 84 -31.34 -13.99 9.55
CA SER A 84 -32.63 -13.77 10.21
C SER A 84 -33.55 -14.99 10.15
N HIS A 85 -33.26 -15.98 9.26
CA HIS A 85 -34.02 -17.21 9.17
C HIS A 85 -33.94 -18.01 10.48
N GLU A 86 -35.06 -18.62 10.89
CA GLU A 86 -35.20 -19.22 12.23
C GLU A 86 -34.12 -20.28 12.52
N ASP A 87 -33.80 -21.15 11.57
CA ASP A 87 -32.82 -22.22 11.74
C ASP A 87 -31.38 -21.66 11.90
N VAL A 88 -31.03 -20.72 11.04
CA VAL A 88 -29.71 -20.04 11.07
C VAL A 88 -29.55 -19.23 12.34
N ARG A 89 -30.58 -18.44 12.69
CA ARG A 89 -30.60 -17.62 13.90
C ARG A 89 -30.50 -18.44 15.18
N ALA A 90 -31.10 -19.63 15.22
CA ALA A 90 -31.00 -20.53 16.37
C ALA A 90 -29.54 -20.97 16.61
N LEU A 91 -28.79 -21.31 15.54
CA LEU A 91 -27.35 -21.61 15.62
C LEU A 91 -26.52 -20.42 16.08
N LEU A 92 -26.75 -19.23 15.48
CA LEU A 92 -26.02 -18.01 15.82
C LEU A 92 -26.23 -17.55 17.26
N ASN A 93 -27.44 -17.67 17.78
CA ASN A 93 -27.76 -17.28 19.17
C ASN A 93 -27.07 -18.19 20.19
N ARG A 94 -26.86 -19.45 19.89
CA ARG A 94 -26.11 -20.38 20.77
C ARG A 94 -24.65 -20.04 20.83
N SER A 95 -24.02 -19.80 19.69
CA SER A 95 -22.61 -19.42 19.61
C SER A 95 -22.30 -18.06 20.29
N ARG A 96 -23.26 -17.14 20.32
CA ARG A 96 -23.10 -15.81 20.96
C ARG A 96 -23.21 -15.83 22.49
N ASN A 97 -23.81 -16.84 23.08
CA ASN A 97 -23.95 -16.96 24.54
C ASN A 97 -22.70 -17.65 25.13
N ALA A 98 -21.59 -16.93 25.14
CA ALA A 98 -20.26 -17.41 25.53
C ALA A 98 -20.12 -17.92 26.99
N ASP A 99 -21.16 -17.78 27.83
CA ASP A 99 -21.17 -18.32 29.21
C ASP A 99 -21.62 -19.80 29.32
N THR A 100 -22.13 -20.36 28.23
CA THR A 100 -22.44 -21.79 28.13
C THR A 100 -21.66 -22.36 26.95
N ALA A 101 -20.80 -23.32 27.22
CA ALA A 101 -19.94 -24.01 26.23
C ALA A 101 -20.74 -24.87 25.22
N ASP A 102 -21.72 -24.28 24.53
CA ASP A 102 -22.57 -24.92 23.55
C ASP A 102 -22.33 -24.34 22.15
N ASP A 103 -21.10 -24.49 21.66
CA ASP A 103 -20.85 -24.35 20.21
C ASP A 103 -21.72 -25.38 19.46
N PRO A 104 -22.32 -24.99 18.30
CA PRO A 104 -23.09 -25.91 17.48
C PRO A 104 -22.30 -27.18 17.20
N THR A 105 -22.90 -28.33 17.49
CA THR A 105 -22.21 -29.60 17.22
C THR A 105 -22.03 -29.78 15.71
N ARG A 106 -20.99 -30.50 15.30
CA ARG A 106 -20.73 -30.84 13.89
C ARG A 106 -21.98 -31.40 13.20
N ARG A 107 -22.76 -32.21 13.91
CA ARG A 107 -24.00 -32.80 13.38
C ARG A 107 -25.08 -31.74 13.06
N GLU A 108 -25.23 -30.73 13.92
CA GLU A 108 -26.20 -29.64 13.68
C GLU A 108 -25.79 -28.77 12.50
N LEU A 109 -24.48 -28.54 12.32
CA LEU A 109 -23.97 -27.81 11.16
C LEU A 109 -24.14 -28.64 9.88
N ASP A 110 -23.89 -29.97 9.94
CA ASP A 110 -24.13 -30.89 8.82
C ASP A 110 -25.62 -30.93 8.45
N ASP A 111 -26.54 -30.96 9.44
CA ASP A 111 -27.99 -31.02 9.21
C ASP A 111 -28.53 -29.74 8.53
N ILE A 112 -27.96 -28.55 8.80
CA ILE A 112 -28.42 -27.29 8.23
C ILE A 112 -27.62 -26.91 6.99
N PHE A 113 -26.29 -26.91 7.04
CA PHE A 113 -25.42 -26.40 5.98
C PHE A 113 -24.81 -27.48 5.08
N GLY A 114 -24.91 -28.77 5.45
CA GLY A 114 -24.14 -29.85 4.81
C GLY A 114 -24.32 -29.95 3.30
N GLU A 115 -25.55 -29.86 2.78
CA GLU A 115 -25.79 -29.96 1.33
C GLU A 115 -25.31 -28.71 0.59
N VAL A 116 -25.58 -27.51 1.12
CA VAL A 116 -25.12 -26.24 0.50
C VAL A 116 -23.61 -26.13 0.55
N ALA A 117 -22.99 -26.53 1.66
CA ALA A 117 -21.55 -26.57 1.80
C ALA A 117 -20.91 -27.54 0.78
N ALA A 118 -21.49 -28.73 0.61
CA ALA A 118 -21.02 -29.71 -0.38
C ALA A 118 -21.11 -29.17 -1.83
N MET A 119 -22.20 -28.46 -2.18
CA MET A 119 -22.35 -27.84 -3.51
C MET A 119 -21.30 -26.74 -3.76
N LEU A 120 -20.89 -26.03 -2.71
CA LEU A 120 -19.91 -24.95 -2.76
C LEU A 120 -18.47 -25.41 -2.51
N GLU A 121 -18.23 -26.71 -2.42
CA GLU A 121 -16.92 -27.30 -2.09
C GLU A 121 -16.34 -26.81 -0.75
N MET A 122 -17.22 -26.54 0.22
CA MET A 122 -16.90 -26.06 1.56
C MET A 122 -17.25 -27.07 2.62
N THR A 123 -16.72 -26.92 3.82
CA THR A 123 -17.20 -27.62 5.01
C THR A 123 -18.36 -26.87 5.67
N PRO A 124 -19.30 -27.53 6.35
CA PRO A 124 -20.37 -26.86 7.10
C PRO A 124 -19.85 -25.90 8.18
N GLY A 125 -18.67 -26.19 8.76
CA GLY A 125 -17.97 -25.31 9.70
C GLY A 125 -17.51 -23.99 9.06
N GLU A 126 -16.91 -24.03 7.88
CA GLU A 126 -16.51 -22.85 7.12
C GLU A 126 -17.71 -21.98 6.74
N VAL A 127 -18.83 -22.60 6.33
CA VAL A 127 -20.08 -21.86 6.08
C VAL A 127 -20.54 -21.16 7.36
N PHE A 128 -20.56 -21.89 8.48
CA PHE A 128 -20.97 -21.33 9.76
C PHE A 128 -20.06 -20.17 10.21
N GLU A 129 -18.75 -20.29 10.11
CA GLU A 129 -17.80 -19.22 10.45
C GLU A 129 -18.06 -17.94 9.65
N ARG A 130 -18.33 -18.06 8.34
CA ARG A 130 -18.69 -16.91 7.50
C ARG A 130 -20.03 -16.28 7.89
N VAL A 131 -21.01 -17.09 8.27
CA VAL A 131 -22.33 -16.61 8.71
C VAL A 131 -22.27 -16.04 10.13
N ALA A 132 -21.45 -16.61 11.01
CA ALA A 132 -21.31 -16.20 12.41
C ALA A 132 -20.45 -14.94 12.59
N ASP A 133 -19.82 -14.42 11.53
CA ASP A 133 -19.01 -13.20 11.62
C ASP A 133 -19.83 -12.04 12.20
N VAL A 134 -19.56 -11.72 13.47
CA VAL A 134 -20.27 -10.70 14.27
C VAL A 134 -20.03 -9.27 13.76
N LYS A 135 -19.06 -9.09 12.85
CA LYS A 135 -18.65 -7.77 12.34
C LYS A 135 -19.64 -7.18 11.34
N GLN A 136 -20.64 -7.94 10.91
CA GLN A 136 -21.65 -7.49 9.96
C GLN A 136 -22.97 -7.19 10.65
N GLU A 137 -23.78 -6.30 10.04
CA GLU A 137 -25.11 -5.97 10.52
C GLU A 137 -25.98 -7.23 10.69
N ALA A 138 -26.73 -7.32 11.81
CA ALA A 138 -27.40 -8.54 12.24
C ALA A 138 -28.43 -9.10 11.25
N LEU A 139 -28.91 -8.30 10.29
CA LEU A 139 -29.98 -8.65 9.36
C LEU A 139 -29.54 -8.66 7.89
N ARG A 140 -28.30 -8.27 7.61
CA ARG A 140 -27.74 -8.29 6.24
C ARG A 140 -27.41 -9.73 5.85
N PRO A 141 -27.84 -10.20 4.64
CA PRO A 141 -27.43 -11.52 4.14
C PRO A 141 -25.88 -11.66 4.14
N ARG A 142 -25.40 -12.82 4.55
CA ARG A 142 -23.96 -13.11 4.67
C ARG A 142 -23.48 -13.80 3.41
N VAL A 143 -22.62 -13.16 2.64
CA VAL A 143 -22.01 -13.78 1.46
C VAL A 143 -21.09 -14.91 1.93
N ILE A 144 -21.37 -16.14 1.49
CA ILE A 144 -20.59 -17.34 1.79
C ILE A 144 -19.75 -17.79 0.60
N ALA A 145 -20.20 -17.51 -0.61
CA ALA A 145 -19.42 -17.77 -1.83
C ALA A 145 -19.61 -16.63 -2.82
N LEU A 146 -18.49 -16.15 -3.34
CA LEU A 146 -18.43 -15.25 -4.49
C LEU A 146 -18.18 -16.08 -5.74
N ASP A 147 -18.78 -15.65 -6.86
CA ASP A 147 -18.53 -16.26 -8.17
C ASP A 147 -18.91 -17.73 -8.23
N ALA A 148 -20.05 -18.06 -7.60
CA ALA A 148 -20.53 -19.42 -7.58
C ALA A 148 -20.78 -19.96 -9.02
N PRO A 149 -20.36 -21.20 -9.32
CA PRO A 149 -20.57 -21.80 -10.63
C PRO A 149 -22.06 -21.83 -11.01
N MET A 150 -22.36 -21.60 -12.29
CA MET A 150 -23.75 -21.46 -12.78
C MET A 150 -24.58 -22.74 -12.54
N ASP A 151 -23.96 -23.91 -12.56
CA ASP A 151 -24.62 -25.18 -12.25
C ASP A 151 -25.00 -25.32 -10.78
N VAL A 152 -24.14 -24.83 -9.87
CA VAL A 152 -24.44 -24.74 -8.43
C VAL A 152 -25.56 -23.74 -8.17
N VAL A 153 -25.49 -22.56 -8.79
CA VAL A 153 -26.55 -21.55 -8.72
C VAL A 153 -27.88 -22.11 -9.24
N GLY A 154 -27.87 -22.82 -10.36
CA GLY A 154 -29.06 -23.49 -10.89
C GLY A 154 -29.69 -24.47 -9.89
N GLN A 155 -28.88 -25.32 -9.28
CA GLN A 155 -29.33 -26.29 -8.25
C GLN A 155 -29.90 -25.58 -7.02
N LEU A 156 -29.27 -24.50 -6.54
CA LEU A 156 -29.75 -23.73 -5.38
C LEU A 156 -31.09 -23.04 -5.68
N LEU A 157 -31.26 -22.48 -6.87
CA LEU A 157 -32.51 -21.82 -7.28
C LEU A 157 -33.66 -22.83 -7.51
N GLU A 158 -33.38 -23.99 -8.10
CA GLU A 158 -34.38 -25.07 -8.25
C GLU A 158 -34.82 -25.63 -6.91
N ARG A 159 -33.94 -25.66 -5.92
CA ARG A 159 -34.18 -26.18 -4.58
C ARG A 159 -34.39 -25.09 -3.52
N GLN A 160 -34.82 -23.92 -3.91
CA GLN A 160 -34.99 -22.79 -2.99
C GLN A 160 -36.01 -23.09 -1.84
N THR A 161 -36.95 -24.03 -2.06
CA THR A 161 -37.84 -24.49 -1.00
C THR A 161 -37.14 -25.34 0.07
N ASP A 162 -36.06 -26.04 -0.29
CA ASP A 162 -35.27 -26.84 0.63
C ASP A 162 -34.31 -25.95 1.43
N PHE A 163 -33.85 -24.83 0.80
CA PHE A 163 -32.88 -23.89 1.36
C PHE A 163 -33.47 -22.46 1.41
N PRO A 164 -34.57 -22.21 2.19
CA PRO A 164 -35.23 -20.91 2.20
C PRO A 164 -34.39 -19.77 2.77
N TRP A 165 -33.30 -20.08 3.42
CA TRP A 165 -32.33 -19.17 3.98
C TRP A 165 -31.17 -18.85 3.02
N VAL A 166 -31.07 -19.50 1.86
CA VAL A 166 -30.09 -19.19 0.80
C VAL A 166 -30.66 -18.13 -0.14
N ARG A 167 -29.83 -17.19 -0.50
CA ARG A 167 -30.10 -16.20 -1.56
C ARG A 167 -28.98 -16.24 -2.58
N VAL A 168 -29.34 -16.09 -3.84
CA VAL A 168 -28.41 -15.86 -4.92
C VAL A 168 -28.68 -14.47 -5.49
N GLU A 169 -27.65 -13.65 -5.48
CA GLU A 169 -27.74 -12.26 -5.93
C GLU A 169 -26.60 -11.96 -6.90
N GLU A 170 -26.89 -11.14 -7.89
CA GLU A 170 -25.86 -10.61 -8.78
C GLU A 170 -25.26 -9.37 -8.13
N ILE A 171 -23.96 -9.41 -7.88
CA ILE A 171 -23.23 -8.31 -7.24
C ILE A 171 -22.03 -7.89 -8.09
N ALA A 172 -21.62 -6.63 -7.96
CA ALA A 172 -20.40 -6.14 -8.55
C ALA A 172 -19.19 -6.59 -7.71
N VAL A 173 -18.31 -7.39 -8.30
CA VAL A 173 -17.08 -7.86 -7.66
C VAL A 173 -15.89 -7.17 -8.32
N ARG A 174 -14.94 -6.75 -7.50
CA ARG A 174 -13.71 -6.12 -7.97
C ARG A 174 -12.91 -7.09 -8.83
N GLU A 175 -12.32 -6.60 -9.91
CA GLU A 175 -11.52 -7.39 -10.83
C GLU A 175 -10.18 -6.69 -11.11
N TYR A 176 -9.12 -7.49 -11.17
CA TYR A 176 -7.75 -7.06 -11.44
C TYR A 176 -7.26 -7.73 -12.74
N PRO A 177 -7.56 -7.15 -13.93
CA PRO A 177 -7.31 -7.79 -15.22
C PRO A 177 -5.84 -8.13 -15.48
N ASN A 178 -4.93 -7.41 -14.83
CA ASN A 178 -3.48 -7.59 -14.95
C ASN A 178 -2.88 -8.52 -13.86
N GLY A 179 -3.72 -9.19 -13.06
CA GLY A 179 -3.29 -10.08 -11.98
C GLY A 179 -2.40 -9.35 -10.96
N SER A 180 -1.21 -9.87 -10.71
CA SER A 180 -0.27 -9.31 -9.73
C SER A 180 0.50 -8.07 -10.20
N ILE A 181 0.38 -7.67 -11.48
CA ILE A 181 1.10 -6.50 -12.01
C ILE A 181 0.57 -5.22 -11.36
N GLY A 182 1.45 -4.45 -10.75
CA GLY A 182 1.09 -3.22 -10.03
C GLY A 182 0.42 -3.45 -8.68
N ALA A 183 0.38 -4.68 -8.14
CA ALA A 183 -0.37 -5.01 -6.92
C ALA A 183 -0.09 -4.08 -5.74
N HIS A 184 1.16 -3.74 -5.49
CA HIS A 184 1.53 -2.84 -4.38
C HIS A 184 1.06 -1.39 -4.58
N LEU A 185 0.98 -0.96 -5.83
CA LEU A 185 0.53 0.38 -6.19
C LEU A 185 -1.00 0.45 -6.19
N LEU A 186 -1.65 -0.53 -6.82
CA LEU A 186 -3.11 -0.61 -6.89
C LEU A 186 -3.72 -0.90 -5.52
N GLY A 187 -3.14 -1.84 -4.78
CA GLY A 187 -3.68 -2.33 -3.52
C GLY A 187 -4.78 -3.37 -3.72
N TYR A 188 -5.54 -3.62 -2.67
CA TYR A 188 -6.67 -4.53 -2.67
C TYR A 188 -7.80 -4.00 -1.79
N THR A 189 -8.98 -4.56 -1.95
CA THR A 189 -10.17 -4.27 -1.14
C THR A 189 -10.45 -5.39 -0.15
N GLY A 190 -11.13 -5.07 0.95
CA GLY A 190 -11.55 -6.04 1.95
C GLY A 190 -12.54 -5.44 2.93
N ALA A 191 -13.16 -6.26 3.77
CA ALA A 191 -14.12 -5.81 4.76
C ALA A 191 -13.50 -4.81 5.74
N ILE A 192 -14.26 -3.76 6.11
CA ILE A 192 -13.84 -2.77 7.10
C ILE A 192 -13.59 -3.46 8.46
N SER A 193 -12.44 -3.20 9.07
CA SER A 193 -12.11 -3.71 10.40
C SER A 193 -12.73 -2.83 11.49
N GLU A 194 -12.91 -3.37 12.71
CA GLU A 194 -13.39 -2.59 13.86
C GLU A 194 -12.51 -1.36 14.17
N SER A 195 -11.19 -1.49 14.00
CA SER A 195 -10.25 -0.39 14.20
C SER A 195 -10.32 0.69 13.12
N GLU A 196 -10.72 0.34 11.89
CA GLU A 196 -10.99 1.29 10.82
C GLU A 196 -12.35 1.95 11.04
N TYR A 197 -13.38 1.17 11.38
CA TYR A 197 -14.73 1.67 11.67
C TYR A 197 -14.74 2.66 12.86
N ALA A 198 -13.91 2.41 13.87
CA ALA A 198 -13.74 3.33 15.01
C ALA A 198 -13.15 4.71 14.63
N ARG A 199 -12.57 4.84 13.43
CA ARG A 199 -12.09 6.10 12.86
C ARG A 199 -13.19 6.78 12.05
N SER A 200 -14.23 7.23 12.76
CA SER A 200 -15.43 7.83 12.17
C SER A 200 -15.19 9.10 11.35
N ASP A 201 -14.04 9.74 11.51
CA ASP A 201 -13.60 10.90 10.72
C ASP A 201 -13.25 10.52 9.26
N VAL A 202 -12.75 9.29 9.05
CA VAL A 202 -12.35 8.78 7.73
C VAL A 202 -13.45 7.92 7.10
N TYR A 203 -14.15 7.12 7.92
CA TYR A 203 -15.15 6.14 7.48
C TYR A 203 -16.58 6.53 7.91
N ALA A 204 -16.90 7.84 7.90
CA ALA A 204 -18.26 8.31 8.16
C ALA A 204 -19.24 7.75 7.11
N GLY A 205 -20.33 7.15 7.57
CA GLY A 205 -21.37 6.57 6.69
C GLY A 205 -21.10 5.12 6.25
N TYR A 206 -19.98 4.52 6.68
CA TYR A 206 -19.76 3.09 6.48
C TYR A 206 -20.46 2.25 7.55
N GLU A 207 -20.72 1.01 7.20
CA GLU A 207 -21.27 -0.01 8.10
C GLU A 207 -20.26 -1.15 8.27
N LEU A 208 -20.37 -1.86 9.39
CA LEU A 208 -19.55 -3.06 9.57
C LEU A 208 -19.90 -4.09 8.48
N GLY A 209 -18.88 -4.57 7.79
CA GLY A 209 -19.02 -5.48 6.65
C GLY A 209 -18.92 -4.80 5.28
N ASP A 210 -18.88 -3.47 5.23
CA ASP A 210 -18.60 -2.76 3.97
C ASP A 210 -17.21 -3.08 3.45
N THR A 211 -17.09 -3.09 2.13
CA THR A 211 -15.81 -3.28 1.45
C THR A 211 -15.10 -1.93 1.28
N VAL A 212 -13.87 -1.84 1.76
CA VAL A 212 -13.01 -0.65 1.68
C VAL A 212 -11.65 -0.99 1.08
N GLY A 213 -10.97 0.00 0.53
CA GLY A 213 -9.58 -0.13 0.12
C GLY A 213 -8.64 -0.32 1.32
N LYS A 214 -7.78 -1.33 1.27
CA LYS A 214 -6.88 -1.70 2.36
C LYS A 214 -5.48 -1.14 2.20
N THR A 215 -4.99 -1.10 0.98
CA THR A 215 -3.63 -0.65 0.64
C THR A 215 -3.64 0.09 -0.70
N GLY A 216 -2.52 0.67 -1.08
CA GLY A 216 -2.31 1.28 -2.39
C GLY A 216 -3.32 2.37 -2.76
N ALA A 217 -3.59 2.48 -4.05
CA ALA A 217 -4.52 3.44 -4.63
C ALA A 217 -5.97 3.19 -4.16
N GLU A 218 -6.37 1.92 -4.00
CA GLU A 218 -7.68 1.55 -3.46
C GLU A 218 -7.95 2.22 -2.12
N ARG A 219 -6.95 2.25 -1.22
CA ARG A 219 -7.07 2.90 0.09
C ARG A 219 -6.94 4.41 0.01
N GLN A 220 -5.98 4.89 -0.77
CA GLN A 220 -5.68 6.32 -0.84
C GLN A 220 -6.84 7.12 -1.43
N PHE A 221 -7.50 6.55 -2.43
CA PHE A 221 -8.60 7.20 -3.14
C PHE A 221 -9.97 6.62 -2.78
N GLU A 222 -10.09 6.01 -1.60
CA GLU A 222 -11.34 5.41 -1.09
C GLU A 222 -12.54 6.34 -1.25
N SER A 223 -12.42 7.59 -0.80
CA SER A 223 -13.51 8.59 -0.86
C SER A 223 -13.95 8.98 -2.28
N VAL A 224 -13.11 8.69 -3.28
CA VAL A 224 -13.42 8.94 -4.70
C VAL A 224 -14.03 7.69 -5.33
N LEU A 225 -13.47 6.53 -4.99
CA LEU A 225 -13.82 5.25 -5.61
C LEU A 225 -15.10 4.61 -5.04
N GLN A 226 -15.49 4.90 -3.81
CA GLN A 226 -16.55 4.18 -3.09
C GLN A 226 -17.93 4.31 -3.75
N GLY A 227 -18.32 5.48 -4.25
CA GLY A 227 -19.68 5.78 -4.68
C GLY A 227 -20.67 6.01 -3.54
N ASP A 228 -21.91 6.30 -3.91
CA ASP A 228 -23.00 6.56 -2.98
C ASP A 228 -23.93 5.34 -2.90
N LYS A 229 -24.10 4.80 -1.71
CA LYS A 229 -25.05 3.69 -1.49
C LYS A 229 -26.47 4.08 -1.86
N GLY A 230 -27.17 3.15 -2.48
CA GLY A 230 -28.61 3.20 -2.62
C GLY A 230 -29.31 2.58 -1.40
N TRP A 231 -30.62 2.62 -1.42
CA TRP A 231 -31.42 1.92 -0.42
C TRP A 231 -32.72 1.40 -1.04
N ARG A 232 -33.25 0.31 -0.46
CA ARG A 232 -34.53 -0.28 -0.82
C ARG A 232 -35.37 -0.46 0.43
N ARG A 233 -36.53 0.17 0.48
CA ARG A 233 -37.52 -0.01 1.54
C ARG A 233 -38.44 -1.16 1.19
N ILE A 234 -38.46 -2.18 2.01
CA ILE A 234 -39.31 -3.36 1.87
C ILE A 234 -40.31 -3.43 2.98
N GLU A 235 -41.52 -3.85 2.64
CA GLU A 235 -42.54 -4.23 3.63
C GLU A 235 -42.24 -5.63 4.14
N VAL A 236 -42.28 -5.81 5.47
CA VAL A 236 -42.11 -7.12 6.12
C VAL A 236 -43.34 -7.46 6.97
N ASN A 237 -43.70 -8.73 7.03
CA ASN A 237 -44.76 -9.20 7.94
C ASN A 237 -44.26 -9.32 9.38
N ALA A 238 -45.13 -9.71 10.32
CA ALA A 238 -44.82 -9.88 11.74
C ALA A 238 -43.72 -10.93 12.01
N SER A 239 -43.39 -11.81 11.06
CA SER A 239 -42.29 -12.78 11.11
C SER A 239 -41.04 -12.27 10.44
N GLY A 240 -41.01 -11.02 9.98
CA GLY A 240 -39.85 -10.42 9.28
C GLY A 240 -39.70 -10.84 7.82
N ARG A 241 -40.71 -11.51 7.23
CA ARG A 241 -40.63 -11.95 5.81
C ARG A 241 -41.01 -10.81 4.88
N PRO A 242 -40.23 -10.55 3.80
CA PRO A 242 -40.54 -9.55 2.79
C PRO A 242 -41.92 -9.82 2.14
N GLN A 243 -42.70 -8.75 1.98
CA GLN A 243 -44.02 -8.78 1.31
C GLN A 243 -43.97 -8.02 -0.03
N GLY A 244 -43.10 -7.04 -0.16
CA GLY A 244 -42.91 -6.25 -1.36
C GLY A 244 -41.95 -5.09 -1.19
N THR A 245 -41.52 -4.48 -2.30
CA THR A 245 -40.74 -3.25 -2.32
C THR A 245 -41.67 -2.05 -2.32
N LEU A 246 -41.48 -1.14 -1.38
CA LEU A 246 -42.24 0.11 -1.26
C LEU A 246 -41.60 1.23 -2.06
N GLU A 247 -40.32 1.39 -1.92
CA GLU A 247 -39.52 2.46 -2.53
C GLU A 247 -38.08 2.01 -2.73
N GLU A 248 -37.44 2.50 -3.76
CA GLU A 248 -36.02 2.20 -4.03
C GLU A 248 -35.31 3.43 -4.55
N GLN A 249 -34.13 3.72 -3.97
CA GLN A 249 -33.16 4.66 -4.51
C GLN A 249 -31.95 3.88 -5.01
N PRO A 250 -31.67 3.89 -6.31
CA PRO A 250 -30.51 3.17 -6.83
C PRO A 250 -29.19 3.74 -6.32
N ALA A 251 -28.21 2.88 -6.14
CA ALA A 251 -26.86 3.28 -5.81
C ALA A 251 -26.22 4.07 -6.99
N ARG A 252 -25.30 4.98 -6.67
CA ARG A 252 -24.52 5.74 -7.64
C ARG A 252 -23.08 5.23 -7.65
N PRO A 253 -22.54 4.80 -8.80
CA PRO A 253 -21.15 4.40 -8.90
C PRO A 253 -20.17 5.47 -8.40
N GLY A 254 -19.05 5.04 -7.84
CA GLY A 254 -17.94 5.93 -7.54
C GLY A 254 -17.32 6.55 -8.79
N ASN A 255 -16.58 7.61 -8.60
CA ASN A 255 -15.81 8.20 -9.67
C ASN A 255 -14.64 7.30 -10.05
N ASP A 256 -14.31 7.27 -11.33
CA ASP A 256 -13.14 6.58 -11.85
C ASP A 256 -11.88 7.41 -11.58
N ILE A 257 -10.72 6.78 -11.52
CA ILE A 257 -9.43 7.49 -11.44
C ILE A 257 -8.52 7.04 -12.58
N ARG A 258 -7.74 7.99 -13.10
CA ARG A 258 -6.64 7.73 -14.01
C ARG A 258 -5.33 7.97 -13.28
N LEU A 259 -4.46 6.96 -13.31
CA LEU A 259 -3.15 7.02 -12.69
C LEU A 259 -2.07 7.42 -13.71
N THR A 260 -0.96 7.95 -13.20
CA THR A 260 0.22 8.30 -14.01
C THR A 260 1.00 7.09 -14.51
N ILE A 261 0.64 5.89 -14.07
CA ILE A 261 1.30 4.62 -14.39
C ILE A 261 1.08 4.27 -15.86
N ASP A 262 2.13 3.77 -16.51
CA ASP A 262 2.05 3.06 -17.78
C ASP A 262 2.18 1.56 -17.48
N ILE A 263 1.12 0.79 -17.77
CA ILE A 263 1.06 -0.64 -17.39
C ILE A 263 2.13 -1.48 -18.11
N GLU A 264 2.53 -1.10 -19.32
CA GLU A 264 3.57 -1.82 -20.04
C GLU A 264 4.96 -1.53 -19.47
N VAL A 265 5.21 -0.31 -19.01
CA VAL A 265 6.44 0.03 -18.29
C VAL A 265 6.47 -0.64 -16.92
N GLN A 266 5.32 -0.70 -16.22
CA GLN A 266 5.17 -1.39 -14.94
C GLN A 266 5.49 -2.88 -15.08
N ARG A 267 4.94 -3.54 -16.10
CA ARG A 267 5.22 -4.95 -16.41
C ARG A 267 6.71 -5.19 -16.62
N VAL A 268 7.34 -4.37 -17.47
CA VAL A 268 8.79 -4.46 -17.71
C VAL A 268 9.58 -4.21 -16.43
N ALA A 269 9.19 -3.25 -15.60
CA ALA A 269 9.88 -2.97 -14.34
C ALA A 269 9.85 -4.18 -13.39
N GLU A 270 8.70 -4.87 -13.27
CA GLU A 270 8.57 -6.07 -12.44
C GLU A 270 9.35 -7.26 -13.02
N GLU A 271 9.27 -7.49 -14.33
CA GLU A 271 10.04 -8.54 -15.02
C GLU A 271 11.55 -8.32 -14.87
N GLN A 272 12.03 -7.08 -15.04
CA GLN A 272 13.45 -6.77 -14.91
C GLN A 272 13.92 -6.84 -13.45
N LEU A 273 13.08 -6.48 -12.49
CA LEU A 273 13.38 -6.67 -11.07
C LEU A 273 13.50 -8.16 -10.72
N ALA A 274 12.56 -8.98 -11.20
CA ALA A 274 12.61 -10.43 -11.03
C ALA A 274 13.87 -11.04 -11.69
N ALA A 275 14.21 -10.57 -12.90
CA ALA A 275 15.44 -10.98 -13.61
C ALA A 275 16.70 -10.59 -12.83
N ALA A 276 16.74 -9.40 -12.22
CA ALA A 276 17.86 -8.95 -11.40
C ALA A 276 18.03 -9.81 -10.13
N ILE A 277 16.91 -10.18 -9.47
CA ILE A 277 16.91 -11.10 -8.32
C ILE A 277 17.44 -12.48 -8.74
N ALA A 278 16.98 -13.01 -9.88
CA ALA A 278 17.44 -14.28 -10.41
C ALA A 278 18.93 -14.24 -10.79
N GLU A 279 19.40 -13.12 -11.36
CA GLU A 279 20.81 -12.91 -11.70
C GLU A 279 21.70 -12.89 -10.45
N ALA A 280 21.30 -12.17 -9.40
CA ALA A 280 22.03 -12.13 -8.14
C ALA A 280 22.19 -13.55 -7.55
N ARG A 281 21.12 -14.35 -7.58
CA ARG A 281 21.17 -15.77 -7.15
C ARG A 281 22.14 -16.59 -7.99
N ARG A 282 22.18 -16.35 -9.31
CA ARG A 282 23.10 -17.02 -10.23
C ARG A 282 24.57 -16.65 -9.96
N GLN A 283 24.80 -15.41 -9.46
CA GLN A 283 26.12 -14.95 -9.02
C GLN A 283 26.52 -15.52 -7.63
N GLY A 284 25.69 -16.29 -6.97
CA GLY A 284 25.98 -16.91 -5.68
C GLY A 284 25.32 -16.24 -4.46
N TYR A 285 24.59 -15.15 -4.65
CA TYR A 285 23.82 -14.46 -3.59
C TYR A 285 22.48 -15.17 -3.34
N THR A 286 22.54 -16.37 -2.75
CA THR A 286 21.37 -17.28 -2.64
C THR A 286 20.27 -16.75 -1.73
N SER A 287 20.57 -15.82 -0.83
CA SER A 287 19.62 -15.16 0.07
C SER A 287 18.79 -14.06 -0.59
N THR A 288 19.10 -13.69 -1.83
CA THR A 288 18.38 -12.64 -2.57
C THR A 288 16.95 -13.05 -2.89
N LYS A 289 15.97 -12.29 -2.43
CA LYS A 289 14.54 -12.56 -2.67
C LYS A 289 13.72 -11.31 -2.94
N ALA A 290 14.23 -10.13 -2.59
CA ALA A 290 13.45 -8.92 -2.51
C ALA A 290 14.14 -7.74 -3.19
N GLY A 291 13.34 -6.75 -3.60
CA GLY A 291 13.85 -5.52 -4.22
C GLY A 291 12.73 -4.57 -4.63
N ALA A 292 13.11 -3.44 -5.21
CA ALA A 292 12.18 -2.46 -5.75
C ALA A 292 12.78 -1.73 -6.96
N ALA A 293 11.88 -1.25 -7.83
CA ALA A 293 12.24 -0.35 -8.92
C ALA A 293 11.21 0.79 -9.00
N VAL A 294 11.68 2.02 -9.22
CA VAL A 294 10.84 3.21 -9.35
C VAL A 294 11.25 3.98 -10.58
N VAL A 295 10.29 4.45 -11.34
CA VAL A 295 10.47 5.32 -12.51
C VAL A 295 9.66 6.59 -12.33
N LEU A 296 10.30 7.74 -12.46
CA LEU A 296 9.68 9.05 -12.39
C LEU A 296 9.84 9.81 -13.71
N ASP A 297 8.83 10.56 -14.09
CA ASP A 297 8.99 11.66 -15.03
C ASP A 297 9.73 12.82 -14.33
N VAL A 298 10.77 13.32 -14.95
CA VAL A 298 11.65 14.34 -14.38
C VAL A 298 10.98 15.70 -14.23
N ALA A 299 10.13 16.05 -15.19
CA ALA A 299 9.52 17.37 -15.27
C ALA A 299 8.27 17.50 -14.39
N THR A 300 7.52 16.41 -14.21
CA THR A 300 6.22 16.45 -13.52
C THR A 300 6.23 15.78 -12.15
N GLY A 301 7.15 14.83 -11.90
CA GLY A 301 7.14 13.98 -10.72
C GLY A 301 6.16 12.80 -10.81
N GLU A 302 5.49 12.61 -11.95
CA GLU A 302 4.64 11.46 -12.20
C GLU A 302 5.38 10.15 -11.99
N VAL A 303 4.77 9.22 -11.24
CA VAL A 303 5.27 7.85 -11.11
C VAL A 303 4.82 7.06 -12.33
N ILE A 304 5.76 6.72 -13.23
CA ILE A 304 5.46 5.96 -14.44
C ILE A 304 5.42 4.46 -14.17
N ALA A 305 6.23 3.99 -13.22
CA ALA A 305 6.20 2.62 -12.72
C ALA A 305 6.75 2.53 -11.30
N MET A 306 6.19 1.62 -10.51
CA MET A 306 6.63 1.34 -9.14
C MET A 306 6.49 -0.15 -8.85
N ALA A 307 7.60 -0.89 -8.97
CA ALA A 307 7.68 -2.32 -8.74
C ALA A 307 8.24 -2.64 -7.36
N SER A 308 7.70 -3.66 -6.72
CA SER A 308 8.20 -4.24 -5.47
C SER A 308 8.16 -5.78 -5.56
N ALA A 309 9.20 -6.43 -5.08
CA ALA A 309 9.29 -7.89 -5.04
C ALA A 309 9.65 -8.37 -3.63
N PRO A 310 9.10 -9.53 -3.19
CA PRO A 310 8.10 -10.35 -3.88
C PRO A 310 6.75 -9.64 -3.98
N THR A 311 5.94 -10.03 -4.95
CA THR A 311 4.58 -9.51 -5.19
C THR A 311 3.50 -10.49 -4.70
N TYR A 312 2.25 -10.09 -4.79
CA TYR A 312 1.07 -10.87 -4.44
C TYR A 312 -0.04 -10.66 -5.48
N ASP A 313 -1.05 -11.52 -5.47
CA ASP A 313 -2.25 -11.34 -6.29
C ASP A 313 -3.33 -10.63 -5.47
N PRO A 314 -3.79 -9.41 -5.84
CA PRO A 314 -4.86 -8.71 -5.14
C PRO A 314 -6.18 -9.48 -5.14
N SER A 315 -6.43 -10.34 -6.14
CA SER A 315 -7.65 -11.15 -6.24
C SER A 315 -7.80 -12.14 -5.08
N ALA A 316 -6.70 -12.53 -4.43
CA ALA A 316 -6.73 -13.42 -3.26
C ALA A 316 -7.49 -12.84 -2.05
N PHE A 317 -7.75 -11.53 -2.04
CA PHE A 317 -8.47 -10.86 -0.95
C PHE A 317 -9.98 -10.73 -1.20
N LEU A 318 -10.44 -11.07 -2.41
CA LEU A 318 -11.85 -10.97 -2.77
C LEU A 318 -12.69 -11.99 -1.99
N GLY A 319 -13.72 -11.51 -1.30
CA GLY A 319 -14.56 -12.36 -0.45
C GLY A 319 -13.91 -12.83 0.85
N GLY A 320 -12.73 -12.29 1.18
CA GLY A 320 -11.96 -12.64 2.37
C GLY A 320 -10.78 -13.55 2.06
N ILE A 321 -9.78 -13.54 2.92
CA ILE A 321 -8.57 -14.38 2.82
C ILE A 321 -8.54 -15.36 3.99
N SER A 322 -8.11 -16.59 3.75
CA SER A 322 -7.94 -17.58 4.83
C SER A 322 -6.81 -17.18 5.79
N THR A 323 -6.92 -17.60 7.05
CA THR A 323 -5.87 -17.35 8.06
C THR A 323 -4.52 -17.90 7.60
N ALA A 324 -4.50 -19.08 6.97
CA ALA A 324 -3.27 -19.72 6.49
C ALA A 324 -2.60 -18.90 5.36
N GLU A 325 -3.38 -18.39 4.40
CA GLU A 325 -2.86 -17.52 3.33
C GLU A 325 -2.37 -16.19 3.88
N TRP A 326 -3.14 -15.58 4.82
CA TRP A 326 -2.73 -14.36 5.49
C TRP A 326 -1.42 -14.52 6.26
N GLU A 327 -1.27 -15.62 7.01
CA GLU A 327 -0.02 -15.95 7.71
C GLU A 327 1.14 -16.16 6.74
N ALA A 328 0.90 -16.85 5.62
CA ALA A 328 1.91 -17.06 4.59
C ALA A 328 2.38 -15.73 3.98
N LEU A 329 1.47 -14.79 3.69
CA LEU A 329 1.80 -13.47 3.15
C LEU A 329 2.54 -12.57 4.17
N ASN A 330 2.35 -12.80 5.47
CA ASN A 330 3.00 -12.04 6.54
C ASN A 330 4.21 -12.75 7.15
N ALA A 331 4.57 -13.94 6.68
CA ALA A 331 5.69 -14.70 7.20
C ALA A 331 7.04 -14.09 6.77
N LYS A 332 8.04 -14.14 7.66
CA LYS A 332 9.41 -13.75 7.33
C LYS A 332 10.02 -14.61 6.22
N SER A 333 9.62 -15.87 6.13
CA SER A 333 10.08 -16.82 5.09
C SER A 333 9.66 -16.41 3.68
N SER A 334 8.52 -15.70 3.54
CA SER A 334 8.02 -15.16 2.28
C SER A 334 8.56 -13.74 1.96
N GLU A 335 9.39 -13.16 2.85
CA GLU A 335 9.91 -11.79 2.74
C GLU A 335 8.81 -10.72 2.68
N TYR A 336 7.69 -10.95 3.36
CA TYR A 336 6.59 -9.97 3.48
C TYR A 336 6.11 -9.41 2.12
N PRO A 337 5.46 -10.22 1.28
CA PRO A 337 5.01 -9.80 -0.06
C PRO A 337 4.09 -8.58 -0.09
N LEU A 338 3.37 -8.30 1.00
CA LEU A 338 2.46 -7.14 1.07
C LEU A 338 3.18 -5.79 1.24
N ASN A 339 4.49 -5.80 1.52
CA ASN A 339 5.23 -4.56 1.73
C ASN A 339 5.61 -3.91 0.40
N ASN A 340 5.16 -2.70 0.16
CA ASN A 340 5.63 -1.87 -0.95
C ASN A 340 7.03 -1.32 -0.63
N ARG A 341 8.07 -2.06 -1.02
CA ARG A 341 9.47 -1.69 -0.75
C ARG A 341 9.92 -0.40 -1.40
N ALA A 342 9.22 0.06 -2.41
CA ALA A 342 9.54 1.30 -3.08
C ALA A 342 9.38 2.53 -2.19
N ILE A 343 8.40 2.49 -1.25
CA ILE A 343 8.03 3.62 -0.38
C ILE A 343 8.01 3.29 1.11
N MET A 344 7.78 2.01 1.49
CA MET A 344 7.60 1.59 2.89
C MET A 344 8.90 1.09 3.52
N ALA A 345 9.99 0.97 2.78
CA ALA A 345 11.29 0.56 3.27
C ALA A 345 12.36 1.60 2.94
N ALA A 346 13.33 1.75 3.83
CA ALA A 346 14.47 2.63 3.64
C ALA A 346 15.78 1.85 3.77
N TYR A 347 16.70 2.10 2.86
CA TYR A 347 17.94 1.36 2.67
C TYR A 347 19.14 2.29 2.66
N PRO A 348 20.33 1.83 3.02
CA PRO A 348 21.55 2.60 2.78
C PRO A 348 21.69 2.86 1.28
N PRO A 349 21.77 4.14 0.83
CA PRO A 349 21.85 4.47 -0.59
C PRO A 349 23.20 4.13 -1.21
N ALA A 350 24.20 3.82 -0.40
CA ALA A 350 25.56 3.50 -0.83
C ALA A 350 26.15 4.55 -1.78
N SER A 351 26.99 4.13 -2.71
CA SER A 351 27.67 5.04 -3.64
C SER A 351 26.76 5.86 -4.55
N THR A 352 25.44 5.60 -4.59
CA THR A 352 24.49 6.47 -5.30
C THR A 352 24.30 7.81 -4.58
N PHE A 353 24.60 7.88 -3.28
CA PHE A 353 24.58 9.11 -2.49
C PHE A 353 25.78 10.03 -2.75
N LYS A 354 26.84 9.55 -3.38
CA LYS A 354 28.06 10.33 -3.67
C LYS A 354 27.81 11.59 -4.51
N VAL A 355 26.71 11.64 -5.23
CA VAL A 355 26.26 12.83 -5.96
C VAL A 355 25.99 14.00 -5.00
N VAL A 356 25.34 13.72 -3.85
CA VAL A 356 25.09 14.73 -2.80
C VAL A 356 26.41 15.20 -2.17
N THR A 357 27.30 14.27 -1.87
CA THR A 357 28.62 14.61 -1.30
C THR A 357 29.44 15.46 -2.24
N ALA A 358 29.43 15.14 -3.55
CA ALA A 358 30.13 15.93 -4.56
C ALA A 358 29.50 17.32 -4.69
N LEU A 359 28.18 17.45 -4.70
CA LEU A 359 27.48 18.74 -4.73
C LEU A 359 27.84 19.59 -3.49
N ALA A 360 27.73 19.02 -2.28
CA ALA A 360 28.13 19.72 -1.07
C ALA A 360 29.60 20.19 -1.11
N GLY A 361 30.49 19.36 -1.66
CA GLY A 361 31.89 19.72 -1.85
C GLY A 361 32.11 20.85 -2.87
N LEU A 362 31.35 20.83 -3.97
CA LEU A 362 31.41 21.87 -5.02
C LEU A 362 30.83 23.21 -4.54
N GLU A 363 29.66 23.19 -3.94
CA GLU A 363 28.97 24.39 -3.46
C GLU A 363 29.73 25.08 -2.31
N THR A 364 30.43 24.30 -1.47
CA THR A 364 31.26 24.86 -0.39
C THR A 364 32.66 25.25 -0.81
N GLY A 365 33.04 24.98 -2.07
CA GLY A 365 34.40 25.23 -2.59
C GLY A 365 35.49 24.29 -2.06
N ILE A 366 35.13 23.24 -1.29
CA ILE A 366 36.03 22.18 -0.82
C ILE A 366 36.55 21.36 -2.02
N ALA A 367 35.69 21.15 -3.00
CA ALA A 367 36.00 20.47 -4.24
C ALA A 367 35.75 21.39 -5.44
N SER A 368 36.45 21.11 -6.53
CA SER A 368 36.23 21.69 -7.85
C SER A 368 36.43 20.62 -8.92
N GLU A 369 36.00 20.87 -10.15
CA GLU A 369 36.22 19.93 -11.26
C GLU A 369 37.73 19.60 -11.44
N GLY A 370 38.61 20.56 -11.14
CA GLY A 370 40.05 20.42 -11.23
C GLY A 370 40.73 19.80 -9.99
N SER A 371 40.01 19.60 -8.89
CA SER A 371 40.59 19.01 -7.67
C SER A 371 41.08 17.59 -7.93
N THR A 372 42.22 17.26 -7.34
CA THR A 372 42.86 15.93 -7.48
C THR A 372 43.03 15.25 -6.12
N TYR A 373 42.83 13.94 -6.11
CA TYR A 373 42.84 13.08 -4.93
C TYR A 373 43.73 11.86 -5.18
N VAL A 374 44.40 11.38 -4.14
CA VAL A 374 45.30 10.21 -4.23
C VAL A 374 44.65 9.02 -3.51
N CYS A 375 44.30 7.97 -4.25
CA CYS A 375 43.78 6.74 -3.71
C CYS A 375 44.80 5.61 -3.75
N THR A 376 45.31 5.22 -2.58
CA THR A 376 46.24 4.09 -2.39
C THR A 376 45.51 2.79 -2.02
N GLY A 377 44.15 2.79 -1.97
CA GLY A 377 43.32 1.67 -1.49
C GLY A 377 43.04 1.74 0.00
N THR A 378 43.78 2.52 0.77
CA THR A 378 43.51 2.76 2.20
C THR A 378 43.64 4.26 2.48
N TRP A 379 42.68 4.80 3.22
CA TRP A 379 42.60 6.19 3.64
C TRP A 379 42.73 6.29 5.16
N THR A 380 43.59 7.19 5.68
CA THR A 380 44.00 7.23 7.10
C THR A 380 43.97 8.62 7.73
N GLU A 381 43.33 9.62 7.08
CA GLU A 381 43.35 11.02 7.56
C GLU A 381 42.68 11.23 8.94
N MET A 382 41.79 10.28 9.39
CA MET A 382 41.28 10.26 10.75
C MET A 382 42.26 9.68 11.79
N GLY A 383 43.45 9.25 11.34
CA GLY A 383 44.47 8.55 12.13
C GLY A 383 44.66 7.10 11.69
N LYS A 384 45.89 6.60 11.77
CA LYS A 384 46.29 5.25 11.31
C LYS A 384 45.53 4.12 12.01
N GLN A 385 45.00 4.36 13.22
CA GLN A 385 44.16 3.41 13.98
C GLN A 385 42.74 3.31 13.47
N TRP A 386 42.28 4.23 12.62
CA TRP A 386 40.95 4.28 12.05
C TRP A 386 40.96 4.26 10.52
N PRO A 387 41.58 3.26 9.88
CA PRO A 387 41.72 3.22 8.43
C PRO A 387 40.37 2.97 7.77
N LYS A 388 40.07 3.69 6.69
CA LYS A 388 38.99 3.39 5.76
C LYS A 388 39.55 2.77 4.49
N ARG A 389 38.81 1.84 3.90
CA ARG A 389 39.27 1.12 2.71
C ARG A 389 38.41 1.49 1.51
N CYS A 390 39.09 1.74 0.39
CA CYS A 390 38.41 1.81 -0.90
C CYS A 390 38.04 0.41 -1.39
N TRP A 391 36.95 0.28 -2.14
CA TRP A 391 36.55 -0.99 -2.73
C TRP A 391 37.68 -1.60 -3.59
N LYS A 392 38.43 -0.78 -4.36
CA LYS A 392 39.64 -1.20 -5.06
C LYS A 392 40.84 -1.18 -4.10
N ARG A 393 41.18 -2.32 -3.57
CA ARG A 393 42.21 -2.49 -2.51
C ARG A 393 43.63 -2.06 -2.96
N THR A 394 43.90 -2.15 -4.27
CA THR A 394 45.18 -1.69 -4.86
C THR A 394 45.23 -0.17 -5.10
N GLY A 395 44.13 0.52 -4.84
CA GLY A 395 44.01 1.96 -5.11
C GLY A 395 43.70 2.29 -6.57
N HIS A 396 43.27 3.52 -6.79
CA HIS A 396 42.97 4.06 -8.12
C HIS A 396 44.07 5.00 -8.64
N GLY A 397 45.10 5.28 -7.83
CA GLY A 397 46.08 6.29 -8.13
C GLY A 397 45.54 7.72 -7.95
N THR A 398 46.05 8.65 -8.73
CA THR A 398 45.62 10.06 -8.71
C THR A 398 44.38 10.23 -9.60
N LEU A 399 43.31 10.79 -9.05
CA LEU A 399 42.00 10.97 -9.70
C LEU A 399 41.53 12.42 -9.58
N SER A 400 40.85 12.94 -10.60
CA SER A 400 40.01 14.12 -10.46
C SER A 400 38.69 13.74 -9.75
N LEU A 401 37.87 14.74 -9.30
CA LEU A 401 36.55 14.53 -8.78
C LEU A 401 35.68 13.71 -9.77
N ARG A 402 35.71 14.10 -11.05
CA ARG A 402 34.96 13.41 -12.13
C ARG A 402 35.42 11.95 -12.29
N ALA A 403 36.73 11.68 -12.30
CA ALA A 403 37.23 10.31 -12.35
C ALA A 403 36.90 9.52 -11.07
N GLY A 404 36.90 10.17 -9.90
CA GLY A 404 36.47 9.60 -8.63
C GLY A 404 34.99 9.15 -8.66
N MET A 405 34.10 9.94 -9.24
CA MET A 405 32.69 9.59 -9.46
C MET A 405 32.56 8.42 -10.45
N LYS A 406 33.25 8.50 -11.61
CA LYS A 406 33.24 7.47 -12.66
C LYS A 406 33.63 6.09 -12.14
N HIS A 407 34.71 6.02 -11.34
CA HIS A 407 35.23 4.78 -10.76
C HIS A 407 34.67 4.48 -9.38
N SER A 408 33.71 5.30 -8.89
CA SER A 408 33.13 5.16 -7.56
C SER A 408 34.20 5.07 -6.44
N CYS A 409 35.28 5.82 -6.54
CA CYS A 409 36.42 5.76 -5.61
C CYS A 409 36.00 6.30 -4.23
N ASP A 410 36.00 5.44 -3.19
CA ASP A 410 35.55 5.84 -1.84
C ASP A 410 36.49 6.89 -1.23
N THR A 411 37.80 6.79 -1.49
CA THR A 411 38.83 7.71 -0.96
C THR A 411 38.50 9.16 -1.29
N VAL A 412 38.06 9.46 -2.52
CA VAL A 412 37.69 10.82 -2.95
C VAL A 412 36.57 11.37 -2.05
N PHE A 413 35.56 10.57 -1.77
CA PHE A 413 34.40 10.99 -0.99
C PHE A 413 34.68 10.95 0.52
N TYR A 414 35.55 10.10 1.01
CA TYR A 414 36.07 10.19 2.38
C TYR A 414 36.76 11.52 2.62
N GLU A 415 37.60 11.95 1.69
CA GLU A 415 38.32 13.22 1.78
C GLU A 415 37.35 14.41 1.81
N ILE A 416 36.42 14.48 0.86
CA ILE A 416 35.42 15.54 0.82
C ILE A 416 34.55 15.53 2.11
N GLY A 417 34.09 14.35 2.54
CA GLY A 417 33.29 14.22 3.76
C GLY A 417 34.06 14.64 5.02
N TYR A 418 35.36 14.34 5.08
CA TYR A 418 36.19 14.75 6.22
C TYR A 418 36.48 16.25 6.23
N GLU A 419 36.66 16.88 5.08
CA GLU A 419 36.82 18.34 4.96
C GLU A 419 35.49 19.04 5.36
N LEU A 420 34.33 18.54 4.92
CA LEU A 420 33.01 19.02 5.36
C LEU A 420 32.82 18.87 6.89
N TYR A 421 33.23 17.74 7.48
CA TYR A 421 33.19 17.55 8.93
C TYR A 421 34.00 18.60 9.70
N LYS A 422 35.20 18.96 9.20
CA LYS A 422 36.05 19.95 9.87
C LYS A 422 35.44 21.35 9.92
N ARG A 423 34.49 21.67 9.03
CA ARG A 423 33.78 22.95 9.00
C ARG A 423 32.69 23.04 10.07
N LYS A 424 32.21 21.89 10.60
CA LYS A 424 31.19 21.80 11.65
C LYS A 424 29.85 22.50 11.33
N ALA A 425 29.51 22.61 10.05
CA ALA A 425 28.32 23.33 9.56
C ALA A 425 27.23 22.40 9.00
N GLU A 426 27.39 21.07 9.13
CA GLU A 426 26.44 20.05 8.63
C GLU A 426 26.03 20.23 7.17
N GLU A 427 26.92 20.76 6.33
CA GLU A 427 26.64 21.10 4.93
C GLU A 427 26.25 19.88 4.10
N LEU A 428 26.82 18.70 4.40
CA LEU A 428 26.43 17.44 3.75
C LEU A 428 24.98 17.06 4.06
N GLN A 429 24.57 17.23 5.32
CA GLN A 429 23.20 17.00 5.74
C GLN A 429 22.25 18.01 5.13
N ALA A 430 22.65 19.28 5.10
CA ALA A 430 21.87 20.36 4.50
C ALA A 430 21.62 20.10 3.00
N GLU A 431 22.66 19.73 2.25
CA GLU A 431 22.53 19.39 0.83
C GLU A 431 21.60 18.19 0.60
N ALA A 432 21.73 17.12 1.40
CA ALA A 432 20.83 15.99 1.32
C ALA A 432 19.35 16.37 1.57
N ARG A 433 19.11 17.20 2.57
CA ARG A 433 17.76 17.69 2.91
C ARG A 433 17.20 18.67 1.87
N ALA A 434 18.05 19.43 1.22
CA ALA A 434 17.67 20.35 0.15
C ALA A 434 17.09 19.60 -1.06
N PHE A 435 17.57 18.37 -1.33
CA PHE A 435 16.95 17.44 -2.27
C PHE A 435 15.76 16.64 -1.69
N GLY A 436 15.31 16.95 -0.47
CA GLY A 436 14.17 16.31 0.17
C GLY A 436 14.44 14.98 0.85
N LEU A 437 15.69 14.53 0.96
CA LEU A 437 16.02 13.31 1.70
C LEU A 437 15.80 13.49 3.21
N GLY A 438 15.45 12.41 3.92
CA GLY A 438 15.21 12.41 5.35
C GLY A 438 13.81 12.89 5.77
N ARG A 439 12.92 13.17 4.81
CA ARG A 439 11.49 13.46 5.05
C ARG A 439 10.64 12.75 3.98
N LYS A 440 9.36 12.56 4.29
CA LYS A 440 8.39 11.99 3.32
C LYS A 440 8.29 12.91 2.11
N THR A 441 8.22 12.34 0.92
CA THR A 441 8.01 13.10 -0.33
C THR A 441 6.59 13.64 -0.43
N GLY A 442 5.65 12.99 0.28
CA GLY A 442 4.23 13.29 0.23
C GLY A 442 3.56 12.69 -1.00
N ILE A 443 4.11 11.58 -1.51
CA ILE A 443 3.41 10.79 -2.53
C ILE A 443 2.00 10.44 -2.06
N ASP A 444 1.06 10.48 -2.96
CA ASP A 444 -0.35 10.14 -2.76
C ASP A 444 -0.58 8.62 -2.69
N LEU A 445 0.19 7.95 -1.85
CA LEU A 445 0.05 6.55 -1.47
C LEU A 445 0.29 6.38 0.03
N PRO A 446 -0.39 5.42 0.69
CA PRO A 446 -0.24 5.21 2.12
C PRO A 446 1.07 4.49 2.45
N GLY A 447 1.59 4.72 3.65
CA GLY A 447 2.69 3.93 4.21
C GLY A 447 4.10 4.43 3.90
N GLU A 448 4.26 5.61 3.27
CA GLU A 448 5.57 6.18 2.97
C GLU A 448 6.44 6.38 4.24
N VAL A 449 7.71 6.00 4.16
CA VAL A 449 8.73 6.24 5.18
C VAL A 449 9.57 7.48 4.86
N ALA A 450 10.00 8.19 5.89
CA ALA A 450 10.79 9.41 5.73
C ALA A 450 12.26 9.17 5.32
N GLY A 451 12.76 7.93 5.43
CA GLY A 451 14.18 7.71 5.38
C GLY A 451 14.91 8.37 6.57
N ARG A 452 16.22 8.58 6.46
CA ARG A 452 17.00 9.21 7.52
C ARG A 452 18.27 9.87 6.97
N ILE A 453 18.42 11.16 7.25
CA ILE A 453 19.66 11.89 7.10
C ILE A 453 20.16 12.21 8.53
N PRO A 454 21.13 11.42 9.04
CA PRO A 454 21.58 11.54 10.42
C PRO A 454 22.43 12.80 10.61
N ASP A 455 22.28 13.43 11.77
CA ASP A 455 23.06 14.58 12.24
C ASP A 455 23.42 14.42 13.72
N ALA A 456 24.07 15.42 14.29
CA ALA A 456 24.48 15.39 15.69
C ALA A 456 23.30 15.32 16.66
N GLU A 457 22.19 16.01 16.35
CA GLU A 457 21.00 16.00 17.19
C GLU A 457 20.30 14.65 17.15
N TRP A 458 20.10 14.11 15.93
CA TRP A 458 19.54 12.76 15.76
C TRP A 458 20.37 11.70 16.50
N LYS A 459 21.69 11.74 16.37
CA LYS A 459 22.58 10.76 17.02
C LYS A 459 22.49 10.83 18.53
N LYS A 460 22.40 12.04 19.10
CA LYS A 460 22.21 12.27 20.53
C LYS A 460 20.88 11.70 21.01
N GLU A 461 19.78 11.97 20.31
CA GLU A 461 18.45 11.45 20.68
C GLU A 461 18.35 9.93 20.49
N PHE A 462 18.87 9.40 19.39
CA PHE A 462 18.87 7.96 19.13
C PHE A 462 19.63 7.17 20.22
N ASN A 463 20.73 7.73 20.72
CA ASN A 463 21.55 7.15 21.76
C ASN A 463 21.29 7.79 23.13
N ARG A 464 20.09 8.31 23.41
CA ARG A 464 19.76 9.00 24.67
C ARG A 464 20.08 8.17 25.91
N ASN A 465 19.98 6.85 25.83
CA ASN A 465 20.29 5.90 26.91
C ASN A 465 21.77 5.46 26.96
N TYR A 466 22.61 5.92 26.03
CA TYR A 466 24.02 5.52 25.88
C TYR A 466 24.88 6.77 25.61
N PRO A 467 25.21 7.56 26.64
CA PRO A 467 25.92 8.84 26.51
C PRO A 467 27.24 8.77 25.74
N GLU A 468 27.95 7.64 25.82
CA GLU A 468 29.20 7.39 25.15
C GLU A 468 29.10 7.34 23.62
N TYR A 469 27.89 7.09 23.07
CA TYR A 469 27.63 7.04 21.62
C TYR A 469 26.93 8.28 21.07
N GLN A 470 26.66 9.31 21.89
CA GLN A 470 25.92 10.51 21.48
C GLN A 470 26.73 11.48 20.63
N MET A 471 28.05 11.45 20.76
CA MET A 471 28.92 12.41 20.07
C MET A 471 29.00 12.11 18.58
N TRP A 472 28.81 13.15 17.76
CA TRP A 472 29.03 13.08 16.31
C TRP A 472 30.55 13.09 16.03
N LEU A 473 31.04 12.02 15.42
CA LEU A 473 32.43 11.79 15.17
C LEU A 473 32.78 11.95 13.67
N PRO A 474 34.05 12.18 13.32
CA PRO A 474 34.45 12.26 11.91
C PRO A 474 34.01 11.05 11.08
N GLY A 475 34.05 9.85 11.69
CA GLY A 475 33.63 8.60 11.05
C GLY A 475 32.17 8.56 10.66
N ASP A 476 31.29 9.29 11.34
CA ASP A 476 29.88 9.38 11.00
C ASP A 476 29.71 10.12 9.67
N THR A 477 30.32 11.30 9.53
CA THR A 477 30.27 12.07 8.28
C THR A 477 30.98 11.34 7.13
N VAL A 478 32.11 10.71 7.38
CA VAL A 478 32.87 9.96 6.37
C VAL A 478 32.07 8.75 5.87
N ASN A 479 31.34 8.05 6.74
CA ASN A 479 30.44 6.98 6.34
C ASN A 479 29.26 7.52 5.53
N MET A 480 28.61 8.60 6.00
CA MET A 480 27.53 9.28 5.30
C MET A 480 27.95 9.74 3.91
N ALA A 481 29.18 10.24 3.75
CA ALA A 481 29.72 10.75 2.48
C ALA A 481 29.74 9.69 1.36
N ILE A 482 29.69 8.42 1.70
CA ILE A 482 29.56 7.31 0.75
C ILE A 482 28.19 6.63 0.80
N GLY A 483 27.21 7.25 1.47
CA GLY A 483 25.84 6.73 1.62
C GLY A 483 25.74 5.49 2.50
N GLN A 484 26.60 5.41 3.52
CA GLN A 484 26.66 4.32 4.49
C GLN A 484 26.43 4.85 5.92
N GLY A 485 26.66 4.01 6.91
CA GLY A 485 26.36 4.35 8.31
C GLY A 485 24.86 4.35 8.57
N ASP A 486 24.37 5.44 9.20
CA ASP A 486 22.97 5.58 9.58
C ASP A 486 22.10 6.27 8.51
N THR A 487 22.67 6.56 7.33
CA THR A 487 21.95 7.18 6.20
C THR A 487 21.02 6.18 5.55
N LEU A 488 19.71 6.52 5.46
CA LEU A 488 18.70 5.68 4.86
C LEU A 488 17.81 6.49 3.91
N ALA A 489 17.52 5.93 2.74
CA ALA A 489 16.57 6.48 1.78
C ALA A 489 15.71 5.38 1.18
N SER A 490 14.45 5.70 0.83
CA SER A 490 13.62 4.78 0.06
C SER A 490 14.03 4.79 -1.42
N PRO A 491 13.71 3.74 -2.19
CA PRO A 491 13.89 3.75 -3.65
C PRO A 491 13.21 4.93 -4.34
N LEU A 492 12.03 5.34 -3.87
CA LEU A 492 11.34 6.54 -4.37
C LEU A 492 12.16 7.81 -4.13
N GLN A 493 12.70 7.99 -2.91
CA GLN A 493 13.54 9.15 -2.60
C GLN A 493 14.81 9.18 -3.46
N MET A 494 15.39 8.02 -3.75
CA MET A 494 16.56 7.96 -4.63
C MET A 494 16.21 8.26 -6.08
N ALA A 495 15.06 7.82 -6.59
CA ALA A 495 14.57 8.22 -7.91
C ALA A 495 14.31 9.73 -7.96
N ALA A 496 13.67 10.30 -6.93
CA ALA A 496 13.38 11.73 -6.82
C ALA A 496 14.67 12.59 -6.74
N LEU A 497 15.70 12.13 -6.00
CA LEU A 497 17.02 12.78 -5.99
C LEU A 497 17.62 12.88 -7.40
N TYR A 498 17.60 11.76 -8.15
CA TYR A 498 18.16 11.75 -9.51
C TYR A 498 17.30 12.52 -10.50
N ALA A 499 15.98 12.53 -10.32
CA ALA A 499 15.08 13.42 -11.06
C ALA A 499 15.40 14.91 -10.78
N GLY A 500 15.62 15.26 -9.51
CA GLY A 500 15.99 16.62 -9.13
C GLY A 500 17.34 17.08 -9.70
N ILE A 501 18.34 16.20 -9.71
CA ILE A 501 19.64 16.49 -10.38
C ILE A 501 19.43 16.72 -11.89
N ALA A 502 18.54 15.94 -12.51
CA ALA A 502 18.21 16.03 -13.92
C ALA A 502 17.33 17.25 -14.27
N ASN A 503 16.67 17.85 -13.28
CA ASN A 503 15.75 18.99 -13.38
C ASN A 503 16.33 20.23 -12.67
N ASP A 504 17.57 20.53 -12.95
CA ASP A 504 18.28 21.73 -12.48
C ASP A 504 18.18 21.98 -10.96
N GLY A 505 18.18 20.88 -10.18
CA GLY A 505 18.10 20.92 -8.72
C GLY A 505 16.67 20.99 -8.17
N THR A 506 15.64 20.99 -9.01
CA THR A 506 14.24 21.04 -8.62
C THR A 506 13.66 19.63 -8.54
N VAL A 507 13.22 19.24 -7.36
CA VAL A 507 12.57 17.94 -7.12
C VAL A 507 11.06 18.14 -7.16
N MET A 508 10.38 17.55 -8.13
CA MET A 508 8.93 17.54 -8.20
C MET A 508 8.36 16.56 -7.17
N ARG A 509 7.15 16.84 -6.66
CA ARG A 509 6.45 15.93 -5.75
C ARG A 509 6.05 14.66 -6.52
N PRO A 510 6.52 13.47 -6.12
CA PRO A 510 6.05 12.24 -6.72
C PRO A 510 4.55 12.05 -6.48
N HIS A 511 3.81 11.65 -7.52
CA HIS A 511 2.37 11.38 -7.41
C HIS A 511 1.96 10.27 -8.39
N VAL A 512 0.88 9.57 -8.06
CA VAL A 512 0.31 8.49 -8.88
C VAL A 512 -1.06 8.84 -9.45
N LEU A 513 -1.80 9.80 -8.87
CA LEU A 513 -3.06 10.26 -9.44
C LEU A 513 -2.78 11.26 -10.55
N GLU A 514 -3.33 11.01 -11.75
CA GLU A 514 -3.36 11.99 -12.84
C GLU A 514 -4.67 12.76 -12.84
N ALA A 515 -5.81 12.04 -12.83
CA ALA A 515 -7.12 12.66 -12.87
C ALA A 515 -8.21 11.82 -12.18
N VAL A 516 -9.28 12.50 -11.75
CA VAL A 516 -10.56 11.91 -11.35
C VAL A 516 -11.54 12.10 -12.50
N LEU A 517 -12.24 11.04 -12.86
CA LEU A 517 -13.21 10.99 -13.97
C LEU A 517 -14.61 10.70 -13.40
N ASP A 518 -15.63 11.29 -13.98
CA ASP A 518 -17.01 10.89 -13.66
C ASP A 518 -17.41 9.61 -14.42
N SER A 519 -18.62 9.11 -14.17
CA SER A 519 -19.14 7.90 -14.79
C SER A 519 -19.28 8.00 -16.33
N SER A 520 -19.22 9.21 -16.91
CA SER A 520 -19.20 9.43 -18.37
C SER A 520 -17.78 9.43 -18.95
N GLY A 521 -16.75 9.39 -18.10
CA GLY A 521 -15.34 9.52 -18.47
C GLY A 521 -14.85 10.96 -18.60
N ALA A 522 -15.67 11.95 -18.21
CA ALA A 522 -15.24 13.36 -18.22
C ALA A 522 -14.35 13.66 -17.00
N VAL A 523 -13.31 14.47 -17.21
CA VAL A 523 -12.39 14.88 -16.14
C VAL A 523 -13.10 15.83 -15.17
N VAL A 524 -13.20 15.41 -13.91
CA VAL A 524 -13.76 16.21 -12.79
C VAL A 524 -12.65 16.98 -12.08
N ARG A 525 -11.48 16.37 -11.96
CA ARG A 525 -10.31 16.96 -11.32
C ARG A 525 -9.04 16.43 -11.98
N GLU A 526 -8.09 17.29 -12.23
CA GLU A 526 -6.74 16.96 -12.71
C GLU A 526 -5.72 17.34 -11.63
N VAL A 527 -4.60 16.62 -11.57
CA VAL A 527 -3.51 16.88 -10.63
C VAL A 527 -2.43 17.67 -11.33
N GLU A 528 -2.15 18.87 -10.82
CA GLU A 528 -1.08 19.72 -11.33
C GLU A 528 0.26 19.34 -10.67
N PRO A 529 1.37 19.31 -11.43
CA PRO A 529 2.70 19.08 -10.89
C PRO A 529 3.09 20.09 -9.82
N GLU A 530 3.61 19.62 -8.68
CA GLU A 530 4.00 20.45 -7.54
C GLU A 530 5.49 20.28 -7.22
N VAL A 531 6.17 21.38 -6.91
CA VAL A 531 7.55 21.35 -6.44
C VAL A 531 7.59 20.84 -5.00
N PHE A 532 8.33 19.76 -4.76
CA PHE A 532 8.55 19.21 -3.42
C PHE A 532 9.77 19.84 -2.73
N ALA A 533 10.88 19.99 -3.45
CA ALA A 533 12.12 20.52 -2.92
C ALA A 533 12.93 21.22 -4.02
N ALA A 534 13.83 22.12 -3.62
CA ALA A 534 14.78 22.76 -4.51
C ALA A 534 16.13 22.84 -3.80
N SER A 535 17.16 22.26 -4.40
CA SER A 535 18.48 22.17 -3.79
C SER A 535 19.19 23.52 -3.70
N GLY A 536 18.93 24.40 -4.65
CA GLY A 536 19.67 25.66 -4.81
C GLY A 536 21.12 25.47 -5.32
N ALA A 537 21.49 24.24 -5.69
CA ALA A 537 22.82 23.96 -6.28
C ALA A 537 23.00 24.72 -7.59
N SER A 538 24.20 25.22 -7.84
CA SER A 538 24.52 25.98 -9.04
C SER A 538 24.45 25.09 -10.29
N GLU A 539 24.04 25.67 -11.43
CA GLU A 539 24.05 25.01 -12.74
C GLU A 539 25.43 24.44 -13.07
N ALA A 540 26.51 25.16 -12.70
CA ALA A 540 27.86 24.72 -12.89
C ALA A 540 28.15 23.40 -12.14
N SER A 541 27.75 23.29 -10.87
CA SER A 541 27.94 22.10 -10.06
C SER A 541 27.10 20.93 -10.56
N LEU A 542 25.82 21.16 -10.85
CA LEU A 542 24.92 20.16 -11.46
C LEU A 542 25.46 19.66 -12.79
N GLY A 543 26.03 20.55 -13.63
CA GLY A 543 26.69 20.18 -14.87
C GLY A 543 27.92 19.29 -14.67
N VAL A 544 28.75 19.54 -13.63
CA VAL A 544 29.86 18.65 -13.27
C VAL A 544 29.34 17.26 -12.88
N ILE A 545 28.29 17.20 -12.09
CA ILE A 545 27.66 15.93 -11.67
C ILE A 545 27.12 15.18 -12.88
N GLY A 546 26.31 15.83 -13.72
CA GLY A 546 25.75 15.22 -14.93
C GLY A 546 26.80 14.60 -15.84
N ARG A 547 27.85 15.35 -16.16
CA ARG A 547 28.98 14.83 -16.95
C ARG A 547 29.70 13.64 -16.28
N SER A 548 29.84 13.69 -14.96
CA SER A 548 30.44 12.61 -14.19
C SER A 548 29.60 11.33 -14.19
N LEU A 549 28.27 11.46 -14.11
CA LEU A 549 27.33 10.35 -14.17
C LEU A 549 27.25 9.71 -15.56
N VAL A 550 27.41 10.48 -16.63
CA VAL A 550 27.53 9.95 -18.01
C VAL A 550 28.79 9.12 -18.15
N ASP A 551 29.90 9.55 -17.55
CA ASP A 551 31.14 8.77 -17.59
C ASP A 551 31.00 7.42 -16.88
N VAL A 552 30.19 7.30 -15.83
CA VAL A 552 29.90 6.03 -15.12
C VAL A 552 29.31 4.98 -16.06
N THR A 553 28.38 5.37 -16.92
CA THR A 553 27.70 4.45 -17.85
C THR A 553 28.46 4.23 -19.14
N ARG A 554 29.21 5.24 -19.59
CA ARG A 554 30.00 5.18 -20.83
C ARG A 554 31.26 4.32 -20.71
N ASP A 555 32.09 4.56 -19.70
CA ASP A 555 33.37 3.92 -19.52
C ASP A 555 33.77 3.68 -18.05
N GLY A 556 32.79 3.77 -17.12
CA GLY A 556 32.95 3.55 -15.69
C GLY A 556 32.31 2.24 -15.19
N THR A 557 31.83 2.26 -13.93
CA THR A 557 31.35 1.07 -13.21
C THR A 557 30.08 0.46 -13.78
N ALA A 558 29.35 1.17 -14.66
CA ALA A 558 28.13 0.67 -15.32
C ALA A 558 28.34 0.45 -16.84
N LYS A 559 29.55 0.56 -17.37
CA LYS A 559 29.88 0.42 -18.80
C LYS A 559 29.28 -0.87 -19.40
N GLY A 560 29.43 -2.00 -18.71
CA GLY A 560 28.96 -3.29 -19.21
C GLY A 560 27.45 -3.29 -19.44
N ALA A 561 26.68 -2.73 -18.51
CA ALA A 561 25.23 -2.68 -18.62
C ALA A 561 24.72 -1.79 -19.76
N PHE A 562 25.39 -0.67 -20.04
CA PHE A 562 24.94 0.34 -21.00
C PHE A 562 25.67 0.31 -22.36
N SER A 563 26.56 -0.65 -22.57
CA SER A 563 27.23 -0.83 -23.85
C SER A 563 26.20 -1.03 -24.98
N GLY A 564 26.32 -0.24 -26.06
CA GLY A 564 25.41 -0.32 -27.20
C GLY A 564 24.00 0.24 -26.97
N PHE A 565 23.73 0.92 -25.86
CA PHE A 565 22.42 1.50 -25.59
C PHE A 565 22.03 2.61 -26.58
N GLY A 566 23.00 3.38 -27.06
CA GLY A 566 22.83 4.37 -28.14
C GLY A 566 22.18 5.70 -27.70
N ILE A 567 21.80 5.84 -26.44
CA ILE A 567 21.33 7.10 -25.81
C ILE A 567 22.21 7.36 -24.59
N PRO A 568 22.74 8.58 -24.41
CA PRO A 568 23.49 8.91 -23.21
C PRO A 568 22.64 8.75 -21.95
N VAL A 569 23.15 8.04 -20.96
CA VAL A 569 22.53 7.83 -19.66
C VAL A 569 23.44 8.36 -18.57
N ALA A 570 22.90 9.17 -17.67
CA ALA A 570 23.58 9.61 -16.47
C ALA A 570 23.20 8.69 -15.31
N GLY A 571 24.13 7.93 -14.75
CA GLY A 571 23.78 6.94 -13.74
C GLY A 571 24.90 6.64 -12.76
N LYS A 572 24.57 5.96 -11.65
CA LYS A 572 25.50 5.60 -10.60
C LYS A 572 25.18 4.24 -10.00
N THR A 573 26.21 3.40 -9.89
CA THR A 573 26.16 2.12 -9.18
C THR A 573 26.35 2.32 -7.69
N GLY A 574 25.64 1.52 -6.88
CA GLY A 574 25.81 1.41 -5.44
C GLY A 574 25.94 -0.06 -5.01
N THR A 575 26.70 -0.26 -3.96
CA THR A 575 26.82 -1.54 -3.24
C THR A 575 26.78 -1.18 -1.76
N ALA A 576 25.66 -1.53 -1.09
CA ALA A 576 25.43 -1.17 0.30
C ALA A 576 25.80 -2.32 1.21
N GLU A 577 26.83 -2.11 2.04
CA GLU A 577 27.23 -3.07 3.08
C GLU A 577 26.18 -3.10 4.19
N VAL A 578 25.66 -4.28 4.51
CA VAL A 578 24.67 -4.49 5.58
C VAL A 578 25.22 -5.54 6.55
N LYS A 579 25.34 -5.17 7.82
CA LYS A 579 25.91 -6.06 8.84
C LYS A 579 25.17 -7.39 8.93
N GLY A 580 25.89 -8.49 8.71
CA GLY A 580 25.36 -9.85 8.83
C GLY A 580 24.51 -10.32 7.64
N LYS A 581 24.54 -9.59 6.52
CA LYS A 581 23.88 -9.93 5.27
C LYS A 581 24.84 -9.74 4.11
N ASP A 582 24.49 -10.29 2.94
CA ASP A 582 25.15 -9.92 1.69
C ASP A 582 24.83 -8.46 1.31
N ASP A 583 25.69 -7.85 0.51
CA ASP A 583 25.54 -6.46 0.11
C ASP A 583 24.29 -6.24 -0.75
N TYR A 584 23.67 -5.08 -0.62
CA TYR A 584 22.52 -4.70 -1.45
C TYR A 584 23.01 -4.02 -2.73
N ALA A 585 22.48 -4.46 -3.85
CA ALA A 585 22.77 -3.87 -5.15
C ALA A 585 21.83 -2.68 -5.42
N VAL A 586 22.39 -1.53 -5.79
CA VAL A 586 21.62 -0.32 -6.08
C VAL A 586 22.11 0.29 -7.40
N PHE A 587 21.18 0.82 -8.18
CA PHE A 587 21.48 1.64 -9.34
C PHE A 587 20.47 2.76 -9.49
N CYS A 588 20.93 3.99 -9.68
CA CYS A 588 20.09 5.14 -9.97
C CYS A 588 20.60 5.84 -11.23
N ALA A 589 19.67 6.31 -12.06
CA ALA A 589 20.00 6.99 -13.31
C ALA A 589 18.88 7.90 -13.79
N TYR A 590 19.22 8.77 -14.75
CA TYR A 590 18.24 9.45 -15.58
C TYR A 590 18.65 9.41 -17.06
N ALA A 591 17.69 9.50 -17.93
CA ALA A 591 17.88 9.43 -19.37
C ALA A 591 16.74 10.14 -20.16
N PRO A 592 17.05 10.66 -21.38
CA PRO A 592 18.39 10.91 -21.93
C PRO A 592 19.20 11.87 -21.05
N ALA A 593 20.53 11.79 -21.04
CA ALA A 593 21.33 12.65 -20.16
C ALA A 593 21.41 14.12 -20.64
N ASP A 594 21.18 14.36 -21.92
CA ASP A 594 21.22 15.68 -22.59
C ASP A 594 19.85 16.35 -22.67
N ALA A 595 18.77 15.60 -22.53
CA ALA A 595 17.39 16.08 -22.46
C ALA A 595 16.59 15.19 -21.49
N PRO A 596 16.80 15.33 -20.18
CA PRO A 596 16.27 14.40 -19.19
C PRO A 596 14.73 14.29 -19.23
N ARG A 597 14.23 13.05 -19.27
CA ARG A 597 12.80 12.77 -19.21
C ARG A 597 12.43 11.84 -18.08
N TYR A 598 13.21 10.79 -17.87
CA TYR A 598 12.90 9.75 -16.88
C TYR A 598 14.06 9.52 -15.93
N ALA A 599 13.75 9.41 -14.65
CA ALA A 599 14.67 8.96 -13.63
C ALA A 599 14.27 7.58 -13.13
N VAL A 600 15.25 6.71 -12.89
CA VAL A 600 15.05 5.33 -12.44
C VAL A 600 15.93 5.02 -11.23
N ALA A 601 15.36 4.36 -10.23
CA ALA A 601 16.10 3.74 -9.13
C ALA A 601 15.73 2.27 -9.03
N VAL A 602 16.73 1.38 -9.00
CA VAL A 602 16.57 -0.07 -8.83
C VAL A 602 17.41 -0.52 -7.66
N LEU A 603 16.79 -1.25 -6.74
CA LEU A 603 17.42 -1.84 -5.56
C LEU A 603 17.09 -3.33 -5.48
N VAL A 604 18.10 -4.16 -5.19
CA VAL A 604 17.92 -5.60 -4.89
C VAL A 604 18.60 -5.90 -3.57
N GLU A 605 17.81 -6.37 -2.60
CA GLU A 605 18.30 -6.76 -1.28
C GLU A 605 19.23 -7.97 -1.40
N GLN A 606 20.39 -7.90 -0.74
CA GLN A 606 21.39 -8.98 -0.76
C GLN A 606 21.80 -9.41 -2.18
N GLY A 607 21.76 -8.45 -3.12
CA GLY A 607 21.98 -8.67 -4.54
C GLY A 607 23.44 -8.50 -4.99
N GLY A 608 24.36 -8.17 -4.08
CA GLY A 608 25.77 -7.98 -4.39
C GLY A 608 26.05 -6.65 -5.11
N HIS A 609 26.54 -6.69 -6.33
CA HIS A 609 27.06 -5.50 -7.02
C HIS A 609 26.04 -4.83 -7.94
N GLY A 610 25.81 -3.51 -7.74
CA GLY A 610 24.87 -2.73 -8.54
C GLY A 610 25.15 -2.73 -10.04
N GLY A 611 26.40 -2.68 -10.47
CA GLY A 611 26.77 -2.68 -11.89
C GLY A 611 26.37 -3.95 -12.65
N SER A 612 26.40 -5.11 -11.99
CA SER A 612 26.10 -6.42 -12.61
C SER A 612 24.67 -6.92 -12.37
N VAL A 613 23.97 -6.41 -11.37
CA VAL A 613 22.64 -6.86 -11.00
C VAL A 613 21.58 -5.82 -11.34
N THR A 614 21.64 -4.62 -10.74
CA THR A 614 20.60 -3.60 -10.92
C THR A 614 20.81 -2.69 -12.13
N GLY A 615 22.04 -2.52 -12.59
CA GLY A 615 22.35 -1.75 -13.81
C GLY A 615 21.68 -2.29 -15.07
N PRO A 616 21.76 -3.60 -15.39
CA PRO A 616 21.05 -4.22 -16.51
C PRO A 616 19.52 -4.05 -16.43
N ALA A 617 18.93 -4.18 -15.24
CA ALA A 617 17.49 -3.98 -15.03
C ALA A 617 17.09 -2.52 -15.32
N ALA A 618 17.80 -1.55 -14.76
CA ALA A 618 17.54 -0.13 -15.01
C ALA A 618 17.70 0.21 -16.51
N ARG A 619 18.73 -0.34 -17.18
CA ARG A 619 18.92 -0.16 -18.63
C ARG A 619 17.73 -0.66 -19.43
N ASN A 620 17.17 -1.81 -19.11
CA ASN A 620 16.04 -2.39 -19.82
C ASN A 620 14.73 -1.64 -19.53
N ILE A 621 14.52 -1.15 -18.32
CA ILE A 621 13.41 -0.26 -17.99
C ILE A 621 13.50 1.02 -18.82
N LEU A 622 14.66 1.65 -18.87
CA LEU A 622 14.90 2.83 -19.72
C LEU A 622 14.76 2.50 -21.22
N ALA A 623 15.10 1.27 -21.63
CA ALA A 623 14.90 0.83 -23.02
C ALA A 623 13.43 0.83 -23.41
N GLN A 624 12.55 0.31 -22.57
CA GLN A 624 11.10 0.36 -22.79
C GLN A 624 10.60 1.79 -22.98
N LEU A 625 11.00 2.69 -22.08
CA LEU A 625 10.59 4.10 -22.09
C LEU A 625 11.09 4.89 -23.30
N LEU A 626 12.25 4.52 -23.82
CA LEU A 626 12.94 5.26 -24.89
C LEU A 626 12.90 4.53 -26.25
N GLY A 627 12.05 3.51 -26.39
CA GLY A 627 11.88 2.76 -27.62
C GLY A 627 13.16 2.05 -28.08
N ARG A 628 13.93 1.49 -27.14
CA ARG A 628 15.14 0.73 -27.42
C ARG A 628 14.92 -0.77 -27.16
N PRO A 629 15.69 -1.65 -27.78
CA PRO A 629 15.58 -3.08 -27.53
C PRO A 629 15.88 -3.44 -26.07
N ILE A 630 15.03 -4.26 -25.49
CA ILE A 630 15.30 -4.97 -24.24
C ILE A 630 16.28 -6.11 -24.56
N VAL A 631 17.33 -6.26 -23.79
CA VAL A 631 18.39 -7.25 -24.03
C VAL A 631 18.67 -8.06 -22.78
N THR A 632 19.02 -9.33 -22.96
CA THR A 632 19.53 -10.16 -21.88
C THR A 632 21.03 -9.93 -21.76
N ILE A 633 21.46 -9.25 -20.67
CA ILE A 633 22.86 -9.01 -20.37
C ILE A 633 23.32 -10.12 -19.40
N ARG A 634 24.30 -10.94 -19.83
CA ARG A 634 24.87 -11.99 -19.00
C ARG A 634 26.08 -11.45 -18.24
N THR A 635 26.31 -11.98 -17.02
CA THR A 635 27.44 -11.58 -16.15
C THR A 635 28.80 -11.73 -16.82
N THR A 636 28.95 -12.68 -17.74
CA THR A 636 30.17 -12.87 -18.53
C THR A 636 30.47 -11.70 -19.47
N ASP A 637 29.45 -10.89 -19.80
CA ASP A 637 29.60 -9.73 -20.68
C ASP A 637 29.99 -8.47 -19.92
N LEU A 638 29.97 -8.55 -18.58
CA LEU A 638 30.28 -7.45 -17.68
C LEU A 638 31.76 -7.58 -17.22
N SER A 639 32.64 -6.75 -17.80
CA SER A 639 34.02 -6.67 -17.30
C SER A 639 34.00 -6.21 -15.83
N ARG A 640 34.61 -7.02 -14.96
CA ARG A 640 34.82 -6.69 -13.54
C ARG A 640 35.74 -5.49 -13.37
#